data_2d0a31952287c8af803ec81b6a509b38
#
_entry.id   2d0a31952287c8af803ec81b6a509b38
#
_cell.length_a   1.000
_cell.length_b   1.000
_cell.length_c   1.000
_cell.angle_alpha   90.00
_cell.angle_beta   90.00
_cell.angle_gamma   90.00
#
_symmetry.space_group_name_H-M   'P 1'
#
loop_
_entity.id
_entity.type
_entity.pdbx_description
1 polymer ?
#
loop_
_entity_poly.entity_id
_entity_poly.type
_entity_poly.pdbx_seq_one_letter_code
_entity_poly.pdbx_strand_id
1 'polypeptide(L)'
;VHVDGLRWRPLSRREPTIEGLDLEIPPGQRVLLAGASGSGKSTVLRALAGLLDPEDGDGEGLVPAPSRPGERGLLLQNPVHALVGATVARDAAFGPENAGLPRPELTERAARALEAARVDLDPERAPLDASGGQQQRIALAGALALRPDLLLLDEPTSMLDAPTAEEVRRAILAVTGRRTLVVAEHRIGPWLPHVDRLIVLGPRARVLADGHPDQLFSHRREVLIEAGVLEDEAAAEEAPGPVGPGEAVAALRGVTVPARGLTVPQDLELRAGRLTALTGPSGAGKTSLLRVLVGATEPGAGAVSRPEPSRIALVPQDPEHSFVATTVREEVLASPWATDEDLADELLQRAGLAPLAGAHPHRLSGGEQRRLAIVAALAQRPDLLVLDEPTVGLDVRRRREVLELLREARDRGAAVLAASHDELLVAAADARHDLPAPAPGAVPTPASRRVPADALNPLTLSLIGILAAIGSFAVQSWQGGLLALAPTVLLAPLAVRSLRGAALRLLPILLSAAGLAWTTALLGEAPALSGEAWLVGLKEAARITAFVAPGVLALASVRPTPLGDALGQRLHLPGRPVAASVIALVRVGHLGRQWAAILEARTRRGLGGPRSPRVLAGATLALLVDTLRGAEQQALAMDSRGFATATHRTWAAPSPVGPADLLGVVIAAGLLVWPLLAEMFVGAA
;
A
#
# COMPACT_ATOMS: atom_id res chain seq x y z
N VAL A 1 32.00 0.12 -1.22
CA VAL A 1 31.47 -0.59 -0.03
C VAL A 1 32.19 -1.90 0.08
N HIS A 2 32.62 -2.24 1.30
CA HIS A 2 33.29 -3.50 1.62
C HIS A 2 32.46 -4.27 2.65
N VAL A 3 32.28 -5.56 2.41
CA VAL A 3 31.58 -6.51 3.27
C VAL A 3 32.51 -7.70 3.46
N ASP A 4 32.77 -8.08 4.69
CA ASP A 4 33.69 -9.16 5.05
C ASP A 4 33.00 -10.12 6.02
N GLY A 5 32.88 -11.38 5.64
CA GLY A 5 32.29 -12.44 6.44
C GLY A 5 30.85 -12.20 6.89
N LEU A 6 30.04 -11.43 6.14
CA LEU A 6 28.69 -11.06 6.56
C LEU A 6 27.83 -12.30 6.80
N ARG A 7 27.30 -12.39 8.01
CA ARG A 7 26.29 -13.36 8.41
C ARG A 7 25.08 -12.64 8.98
N TRP A 8 23.88 -13.10 8.60
CA TRP A 8 22.64 -12.51 9.10
C TRP A 8 21.54 -13.56 9.23
N ARG A 9 20.94 -13.63 10.42
CA ARG A 9 19.76 -14.46 10.71
C ARG A 9 18.69 -13.61 11.38
N PRO A 10 17.58 -13.27 10.69
CA PRO A 10 16.45 -12.62 11.33
C PRO A 10 15.89 -13.44 12.50
N LEU A 11 15.43 -12.79 13.58
CA LEU A 11 14.81 -13.47 14.73
C LEU A 11 13.60 -14.32 14.33
N SER A 12 12.89 -13.95 13.28
CA SER A 12 11.73 -14.66 12.75
C SER A 12 12.08 -15.97 12.02
N ARG A 13 13.38 -16.24 11.75
CA ARG A 13 13.85 -17.40 11.00
C ARG A 13 14.78 -18.27 11.83
N ARG A 14 14.71 -19.61 11.59
CA ARG A 14 15.64 -20.59 12.21
C ARG A 14 16.99 -20.61 11.52
N GLU A 15 17.00 -20.39 10.20
CA GLU A 15 18.21 -20.44 9.36
C GLU A 15 18.67 -19.04 8.95
N PRO A 16 19.98 -18.82 8.75
CA PRO A 16 20.50 -17.55 8.28
C PRO A 16 20.00 -17.25 6.86
N THR A 17 19.74 -15.98 6.58
CA THR A 17 19.44 -15.49 5.24
C THR A 17 20.71 -15.16 4.46
N ILE A 18 21.78 -14.78 5.16
CA ILE A 18 23.13 -14.57 4.63
C ILE A 18 24.11 -15.39 5.45
N GLU A 19 25.02 -16.11 4.81
CA GLU A 19 26.02 -16.95 5.48
C GLU A 19 27.40 -16.78 4.84
N GLY A 20 28.25 -15.95 5.46
CA GLY A 20 29.65 -15.73 5.03
C GLY A 20 29.77 -15.05 3.67
N LEU A 21 29.09 -13.90 3.49
CA LEU A 21 29.21 -13.11 2.26
C LEU A 21 30.39 -12.14 2.34
N ASP A 22 31.33 -12.32 1.40
CA ASP A 22 32.42 -11.40 1.12
C ASP A 22 32.11 -10.66 -0.17
N LEU A 23 32.10 -9.31 -0.13
CA LEU A 23 31.77 -8.51 -1.29
C LEU A 23 32.43 -7.14 -1.22
N GLU A 24 33.16 -6.80 -2.28
CA GLU A 24 33.74 -5.46 -2.48
C GLU A 24 33.11 -4.82 -3.72
N ILE A 25 32.55 -3.62 -3.56
CA ILE A 25 31.98 -2.82 -4.64
C ILE A 25 32.72 -1.49 -4.70
N PRO A 26 33.62 -1.30 -5.71
CA PRO A 26 34.33 -0.05 -5.93
C PRO A 26 33.38 1.12 -6.21
N PRO A 27 33.79 2.36 -5.87
CA PRO A 27 33.04 3.56 -6.23
C PRO A 27 32.86 3.67 -7.76
N GLY A 28 31.64 4.03 -8.18
CA GLY A 28 31.28 4.22 -9.58
C GLY A 28 30.96 2.95 -10.36
N GLN A 29 31.07 1.75 -9.76
CA GLN A 29 30.73 0.50 -10.40
C GLN A 29 29.21 0.28 -10.45
N ARG A 30 28.71 -0.26 -11.56
CA ARG A 30 27.33 -0.68 -11.74
C ARG A 30 27.24 -2.21 -11.63
N VAL A 31 26.55 -2.67 -10.60
CA VAL A 31 26.45 -4.10 -10.25
C VAL A 31 25.01 -4.56 -10.41
N LEU A 32 24.81 -5.70 -11.04
CA LEU A 32 23.55 -6.42 -11.10
C LEU A 32 23.62 -7.64 -10.18
N LEU A 33 22.72 -7.70 -9.20
CA LEU A 33 22.52 -8.87 -8.34
C LEU A 33 21.39 -9.74 -8.92
N ALA A 34 21.73 -10.96 -9.31
CA ALA A 34 20.79 -11.94 -9.83
C ALA A 34 20.72 -13.18 -8.92
N GLY A 35 19.71 -14.00 -9.07
CA GLY A 35 19.52 -15.24 -8.32
C GLY A 35 18.05 -15.58 -8.11
N ALA A 36 17.77 -16.81 -7.69
CA ALA A 36 16.42 -17.30 -7.45
C ALA A 36 15.69 -16.46 -6.38
N SER A 37 14.35 -16.57 -6.37
CA SER A 37 13.54 -16.01 -5.29
C SER A 37 13.95 -16.63 -3.94
N GLY A 38 14.17 -15.77 -2.93
CA GLY A 38 14.64 -16.22 -1.61
C GLY A 38 16.15 -16.41 -1.48
N SER A 39 16.96 -16.12 -2.52
CA SER A 39 18.44 -16.19 -2.44
C SER A 39 19.07 -15.16 -1.51
N GLY A 40 18.32 -14.17 -1.01
CA GLY A 40 18.81 -13.15 -0.06
C GLY A 40 19.14 -11.78 -0.70
N LYS A 41 18.83 -11.52 -1.99
CA LYS A 41 19.14 -10.27 -2.69
C LYS A 41 18.69 -9.03 -1.92
N SER A 42 17.42 -8.97 -1.52
CA SER A 42 16.88 -7.83 -0.76
C SER A 42 17.56 -7.66 0.60
N THR A 43 17.96 -8.76 1.25
CA THR A 43 18.68 -8.71 2.52
C THR A 43 20.12 -8.19 2.31
N VAL A 44 20.78 -8.58 1.21
CA VAL A 44 22.09 -8.04 0.83
C VAL A 44 21.99 -6.55 0.54
N LEU A 45 20.96 -6.08 -0.19
CA LEU A 45 20.77 -4.64 -0.41
C LEU A 45 20.57 -3.87 0.91
N ARG A 46 19.80 -4.43 1.84
CA ARG A 46 19.61 -3.84 3.19
C ARG A 46 20.93 -3.82 3.97
N ALA A 47 21.73 -4.89 3.88
CA ALA A 47 23.05 -4.92 4.48
C ALA A 47 23.97 -3.82 3.91
N LEU A 48 24.05 -3.72 2.58
CA LEU A 48 24.82 -2.67 1.89
C LEU A 48 24.32 -1.26 2.24
N ALA A 49 23.03 -1.10 2.49
CA ALA A 49 22.45 0.15 2.98
C ALA A 49 22.81 0.47 4.44
N GLY A 50 23.33 -0.51 5.20
CA GLY A 50 23.58 -0.38 6.64
C GLY A 50 22.30 -0.34 7.47
N LEU A 51 21.27 -1.08 7.03
CA LEU A 51 19.92 -1.10 7.60
C LEU A 51 19.56 -2.47 8.20
N LEU A 52 20.55 -3.31 8.51
CA LEU A 52 20.34 -4.51 9.33
C LEU A 52 20.58 -4.14 10.79
N ASP A 53 19.51 -4.19 11.59
CA ASP A 53 19.56 -3.83 13.00
C ASP A 53 19.86 -5.08 13.84
N PRO A 54 20.91 -5.07 14.71
CA PRO A 54 21.19 -6.17 15.64
C PRO A 54 20.02 -6.52 16.58
N GLU A 55 19.05 -5.61 16.79
CA GLU A 55 17.84 -5.90 17.56
C GLU A 55 16.86 -6.80 16.80
N ASP A 56 16.92 -6.82 15.47
CA ASP A 56 16.05 -7.61 14.60
C ASP A 56 16.60 -8.98 14.24
N GLY A 57 17.86 -9.29 14.59
CA GLY A 57 18.49 -10.55 14.23
C GLY A 57 19.92 -10.71 14.75
N ASP A 58 20.43 -11.93 14.58
CA ASP A 58 21.83 -12.24 14.88
C ASP A 58 22.69 -11.93 13.64
N GLY A 59 23.68 -11.05 13.78
CA GLY A 59 24.54 -10.63 12.68
C GLY A 59 26.01 -10.52 13.07
N GLU A 60 26.88 -10.90 12.13
CA GLU A 60 28.32 -10.71 12.16
C GLU A 60 28.75 -10.03 10.86
N GLY A 61 29.82 -9.24 10.89
CA GLY A 61 30.32 -8.54 9.70
C GLY A 61 29.34 -7.49 9.15
N LEU A 62 28.49 -6.90 10.00
CA LEU A 62 27.47 -5.94 9.57
C LEU A 62 28.11 -4.64 9.05
N VAL A 63 27.57 -4.16 7.94
CA VAL A 63 27.95 -2.86 7.39
C VAL A 63 27.41 -1.76 8.30
N PRO A 64 28.25 -0.81 8.76
CA PRO A 64 27.80 0.27 9.62
C PRO A 64 26.68 1.11 8.97
N ALA A 65 25.78 1.64 9.78
CA ALA A 65 24.80 2.60 9.34
C ALA A 65 25.47 3.82 8.66
N PRO A 66 24.78 4.48 7.70
CA PRO A 66 25.29 5.68 7.04
C PRO A 66 25.65 6.76 8.06
N SER A 67 26.79 7.41 7.89
CA SER A 67 27.26 8.49 8.79
C SER A 67 26.46 9.79 8.61
N ARG A 68 25.86 9.98 7.44
CA ARG A 68 25.06 11.16 7.07
C ARG A 68 23.85 10.76 6.22
N PRO A 69 22.72 11.49 6.29
CA PRO A 69 21.62 11.33 5.37
C PRO A 69 22.10 11.51 3.91
N GLY A 70 21.70 10.59 3.03
CA GLY A 70 22.05 10.65 1.61
C GLY A 70 23.39 10.03 1.22
N GLU A 71 24.11 9.40 2.12
CA GLU A 71 25.28 8.59 1.76
C GLU A 71 24.88 7.38 0.92
N ARG A 72 23.77 6.74 1.30
CA ARG A 72 23.19 5.57 0.60
C ARG A 72 21.71 5.81 0.37
N GLY A 73 21.22 5.44 -0.80
CA GLY A 73 19.80 5.46 -1.16
C GLY A 73 19.32 4.05 -1.41
N LEU A 74 18.17 3.67 -0.85
CA LEU A 74 17.54 2.36 -1.07
C LEU A 74 16.14 2.55 -1.61
N LEU A 75 15.83 1.89 -2.73
CA LEU A 75 14.49 1.68 -3.25
C LEU A 75 14.03 0.27 -2.88
N LEU A 76 12.90 0.16 -2.19
CA LEU A 76 12.30 -1.11 -1.79
C LEU A 76 11.46 -1.71 -2.92
N GLN A 77 11.34 -3.04 -2.92
CA GLN A 77 10.59 -3.82 -3.91
C GLN A 77 9.12 -3.37 -4.01
N ASN A 78 8.43 -3.17 -2.87
CA ASN A 78 7.04 -2.72 -2.86
C ASN A 78 6.95 -1.19 -2.77
N PRO A 79 6.53 -0.49 -3.85
CA PRO A 79 6.48 0.96 -3.86
C PRO A 79 5.48 1.53 -2.85
N VAL A 80 4.37 0.83 -2.54
CA VAL A 80 3.37 1.29 -1.56
C VAL A 80 3.99 1.49 -0.18
N HIS A 81 4.91 0.60 0.22
CA HIS A 81 5.60 0.71 1.50
C HIS A 81 6.75 1.72 1.47
N ALA A 82 7.30 2.00 0.28
CA ALA A 82 8.35 3.00 0.12
C ALA A 82 7.84 4.45 0.20
N LEU A 83 6.53 4.67 -0.02
CA LEU A 83 5.91 5.99 0.02
C LEU A 83 5.61 6.42 1.46
N VAL A 84 6.11 7.58 1.86
CA VAL A 84 5.99 8.15 3.22
C VAL A 84 5.24 9.50 3.23
N GLY A 85 5.24 10.23 2.12
CA GLY A 85 4.62 11.55 2.00
C GLY A 85 3.10 11.50 1.79
N ALA A 86 2.39 12.51 2.28
CA ALA A 86 0.96 12.68 2.00
C ALA A 86 0.69 13.16 0.56
N THR A 87 1.66 13.83 -0.06
CA THR A 87 1.63 14.28 -1.45
C THR A 87 2.91 13.89 -2.17
N VAL A 88 2.88 13.87 -3.51
CA VAL A 88 4.04 13.57 -4.36
C VAL A 88 5.23 14.46 -4.01
N ALA A 89 5.00 15.78 -3.87
CA ALA A 89 6.05 16.72 -3.50
C ALA A 89 6.62 16.45 -2.10
N ARG A 90 5.77 16.11 -1.14
CA ARG A 90 6.19 15.82 0.25
C ARG A 90 6.94 14.50 0.36
N ASP A 91 6.62 13.53 -0.49
CA ASP A 91 7.35 12.26 -0.53
C ASP A 91 8.80 12.46 -1.00
N ALA A 92 8.98 13.20 -2.09
CA ALA A 92 10.32 13.53 -2.60
C ALA A 92 11.11 14.42 -1.65
N ALA A 93 10.44 15.32 -0.90
CA ALA A 93 11.06 16.24 0.05
C ALA A 93 11.50 15.56 1.36
N PHE A 94 10.98 14.38 1.69
CA PHE A 94 11.17 13.74 3.00
C PHE A 94 12.64 13.51 3.38
N GLY A 95 13.45 12.99 2.45
CA GLY A 95 14.89 12.82 2.68
C GLY A 95 15.63 14.15 2.89
N PRO A 96 15.50 15.13 1.97
CA PRO A 96 16.05 16.47 2.14
C PRO A 96 15.64 17.18 3.44
N GLU A 97 14.40 16.98 3.93
CA GLU A 97 13.98 17.48 5.26
C GLU A 97 14.79 16.83 6.39
N ASN A 98 15.02 15.51 6.35
CA ASN A 98 15.82 14.79 7.35
C ASN A 98 17.29 15.19 7.31
N ALA A 99 17.81 15.55 6.14
CA ALA A 99 19.16 16.07 5.99
C ALA A 99 19.33 17.51 6.50
N GLY A 100 18.25 18.16 6.96
CA GLY A 100 18.28 19.53 7.49
C GLY A 100 18.58 20.59 6.43
N LEU A 101 18.28 20.34 5.15
CA LEU A 101 18.58 21.28 4.08
C LEU A 101 17.71 22.54 4.19
N PRO A 102 18.26 23.73 3.82
CA PRO A 102 17.45 24.94 3.71
C PRO A 102 16.32 24.76 2.71
N ARG A 103 15.15 25.37 2.99
CA ARG A 103 13.94 25.19 2.18
C ARG A 103 14.14 25.41 0.67
N PRO A 104 14.83 26.45 0.18
CA PRO A 104 15.04 26.65 -1.27
C PRO A 104 15.76 25.44 -1.91
N GLU A 105 16.84 24.97 -1.28
CA GLU A 105 17.62 23.84 -1.76
C GLU A 105 16.83 22.53 -1.68
N LEU A 106 16.11 22.32 -0.56
CA LEU A 106 15.24 21.18 -0.34
C LEU A 106 14.17 21.06 -1.45
N THR A 107 13.48 22.17 -1.75
CA THR A 107 12.44 22.22 -2.78
C THR A 107 13.02 21.97 -4.17
N GLU A 108 14.17 22.55 -4.46
CA GLU A 108 14.87 22.34 -5.73
C GLU A 108 15.30 20.87 -5.91
N ARG A 109 15.88 20.26 -4.88
CA ARG A 109 16.28 18.85 -4.93
C ARG A 109 15.10 17.91 -5.14
N ALA A 110 14.00 18.12 -4.42
CA ALA A 110 12.78 17.34 -4.58
C ALA A 110 12.21 17.49 -6.00
N ALA A 111 12.10 18.70 -6.51
CA ALA A 111 11.61 18.96 -7.88
C ALA A 111 12.48 18.30 -8.94
N ARG A 112 13.80 18.44 -8.85
CA ARG A 112 14.75 17.80 -9.78
C ARG A 112 14.69 16.28 -9.71
N ALA A 113 14.48 15.70 -8.53
CA ALA A 113 14.36 14.26 -8.37
C ALA A 113 13.06 13.73 -9.00
N LEU A 114 11.95 14.46 -8.86
CA LEU A 114 10.68 14.11 -9.53
C LEU A 114 10.81 14.21 -11.06
N GLU A 115 11.44 15.26 -11.57
CA GLU A 115 11.71 15.42 -13.00
C GLU A 115 12.61 14.28 -13.52
N ALA A 116 13.69 13.98 -12.80
CA ALA A 116 14.65 12.92 -13.16
C ALA A 116 14.00 11.55 -13.17
N ALA A 117 13.08 11.26 -12.23
CA ALA A 117 12.27 10.04 -12.20
C ALA A 117 11.08 10.07 -13.17
N ARG A 118 10.93 11.13 -13.99
CA ARG A 118 9.83 11.34 -14.94
C ARG A 118 8.45 11.21 -14.30
N VAL A 119 8.29 11.80 -13.13
CA VAL A 119 7.00 11.88 -12.43
C VAL A 119 6.21 13.06 -12.99
N ASP A 120 5.29 12.77 -13.90
CA ASP A 120 4.36 13.75 -14.48
C ASP A 120 3.00 13.65 -13.77
N LEU A 121 2.95 14.16 -12.54
CA LEU A 121 1.77 14.17 -11.69
C LEU A 121 1.65 15.52 -10.97
N ASP A 122 0.41 15.90 -10.63
CA ASP A 122 0.19 17.02 -9.72
C ASP A 122 1.00 16.80 -8.41
N PRO A 123 1.89 17.74 -8.05
CA PRO A 123 2.68 17.66 -6.82
C PRO A 123 1.87 17.49 -5.54
N GLU A 124 0.61 17.98 -5.52
CA GLU A 124 -0.32 17.90 -4.39
C GLU A 124 -1.14 16.61 -4.39
N ARG A 125 -1.05 15.77 -5.42
CA ARG A 125 -1.73 14.48 -5.49
C ARG A 125 -1.20 13.52 -4.42
N ALA A 126 -2.10 12.73 -3.82
CA ALA A 126 -1.71 11.66 -2.91
C ALA A 126 -0.97 10.54 -3.67
N PRO A 127 0.26 10.14 -3.25
CA PRO A 127 1.04 9.12 -3.94
C PRO A 127 0.33 7.76 -4.00
N LEU A 128 -0.43 7.41 -2.96
CA LEU A 128 -1.16 6.13 -2.87
C LEU A 128 -2.36 6.04 -3.83
N ASP A 129 -2.76 7.13 -4.47
CA ASP A 129 -3.81 7.16 -5.49
C ASP A 129 -3.22 7.11 -6.92
N ALA A 130 -1.90 6.97 -7.05
CA ALA A 130 -1.20 6.81 -8.30
C ALA A 130 -1.17 5.32 -8.75
N SER A 131 -0.95 5.06 -10.04
CA SER A 131 -0.74 3.69 -10.53
C SER A 131 0.57 3.10 -9.98
N GLY A 132 0.70 1.77 -9.97
CA GLY A 132 1.91 1.11 -9.46
C GLY A 132 3.21 1.63 -10.09
N GLY A 133 3.23 1.83 -11.42
CA GLY A 133 4.39 2.42 -12.10
C GLY A 133 4.66 3.87 -11.74
N GLN A 134 3.61 4.67 -11.48
CA GLN A 134 3.77 6.03 -10.97
C GLN A 134 4.28 6.03 -9.53
N GLN A 135 3.77 5.13 -8.68
CA GLN A 135 4.25 4.95 -7.30
C GLN A 135 5.72 4.56 -7.26
N GLN A 136 6.16 3.65 -8.16
CA GLN A 136 7.56 3.27 -8.30
C GLN A 136 8.46 4.46 -8.64
N ARG A 137 8.02 5.31 -9.59
CA ARG A 137 8.75 6.53 -9.97
C ARG A 137 8.79 7.56 -8.84
N ILE A 138 7.72 7.72 -8.08
CA ILE A 138 7.71 8.61 -6.89
C ILE A 138 8.68 8.08 -5.83
N ALA A 139 8.66 6.78 -5.53
CA ALA A 139 9.57 6.16 -4.58
C ALA A 139 11.05 6.31 -5.02
N LEU A 140 11.32 6.14 -6.33
CA LEU A 140 12.64 6.39 -6.92
C LEU A 140 13.05 7.86 -6.74
N ALA A 141 12.16 8.82 -7.01
CA ALA A 141 12.44 10.24 -6.77
C ALA A 141 12.82 10.51 -5.31
N GLY A 142 12.09 9.89 -4.36
CA GLY A 142 12.42 9.98 -2.92
C GLY A 142 13.81 9.46 -2.58
N ALA A 143 14.26 8.37 -3.19
CA ALA A 143 15.61 7.83 -3.02
C ALA A 143 16.68 8.74 -3.65
N LEU A 144 16.37 9.39 -4.79
CA LEU A 144 17.29 10.24 -5.53
C LEU A 144 17.45 11.65 -4.97
N ALA A 145 16.45 12.16 -4.24
CA ALA A 145 16.41 13.55 -3.76
C ALA A 145 17.60 13.92 -2.85
N LEU A 146 18.16 12.94 -2.15
CA LEU A 146 19.36 13.10 -1.32
C LEU A 146 20.68 13.05 -2.13
N ARG A 147 20.62 12.72 -3.43
CA ARG A 147 21.79 12.53 -4.31
C ARG A 147 22.79 11.51 -3.74
N PRO A 148 22.38 10.26 -3.50
CA PRO A 148 23.22 9.26 -2.84
C PRO A 148 24.47 8.93 -3.65
N ASP A 149 25.57 8.63 -2.93
CA ASP A 149 26.82 8.16 -3.52
C ASP A 149 26.69 6.70 -3.97
N LEU A 150 25.90 5.90 -3.22
CA LEU A 150 25.51 4.53 -3.52
C LEU A 150 24.00 4.43 -3.65
N LEU A 151 23.52 4.02 -4.82
CA LEU A 151 22.11 3.76 -5.09
C LEU A 151 21.83 2.26 -5.14
N LEU A 152 20.96 1.78 -4.30
CA LEU A 152 20.56 0.39 -4.14
C LEU A 152 19.10 0.24 -4.57
N LEU A 153 18.81 -0.62 -5.54
CA LEU A 153 17.48 -0.77 -6.12
C LEU A 153 17.04 -2.23 -6.05
N ASP A 154 15.93 -2.48 -5.34
CA ASP A 154 15.32 -3.79 -5.19
C ASP A 154 14.15 -3.93 -6.16
N GLU A 155 14.35 -4.67 -7.24
CA GLU A 155 13.40 -4.94 -8.31
C GLU A 155 12.70 -3.68 -8.85
N PRO A 156 13.45 -2.66 -9.31
CA PRO A 156 12.86 -1.37 -9.69
C PRO A 156 11.93 -1.44 -10.90
N THR A 157 11.93 -2.54 -11.67
CA THR A 157 11.13 -2.66 -12.90
C THR A 157 10.19 -3.88 -12.92
N SER A 158 10.15 -4.70 -11.86
CA SER A 158 9.45 -6.00 -11.84
C SER A 158 7.92 -5.90 -11.96
N MET A 159 7.31 -4.80 -11.49
CA MET A 159 5.86 -4.57 -11.51
C MET A 159 5.38 -3.70 -12.68
N LEU A 160 6.25 -3.45 -13.67
CA LEU A 160 5.98 -2.50 -14.74
C LEU A 160 5.80 -3.22 -16.09
N ASP A 161 4.94 -2.66 -16.93
CA ASP A 161 4.89 -3.02 -18.35
C ASP A 161 6.22 -2.66 -19.04
N ALA A 162 6.55 -3.33 -20.16
CA ALA A 162 7.84 -3.19 -20.81
C ALA A 162 8.18 -1.74 -21.22
N PRO A 163 7.25 -0.93 -21.79
CA PRO A 163 7.52 0.48 -22.06
C PRO A 163 7.83 1.30 -20.82
N THR A 164 7.04 1.14 -19.75
CA THR A 164 7.24 1.86 -18.47
C THR A 164 8.53 1.43 -17.78
N ALA A 165 8.84 0.12 -17.79
CA ALA A 165 10.09 -0.42 -17.26
C ALA A 165 11.32 0.17 -17.96
N GLU A 166 11.26 0.32 -19.30
CA GLU A 166 12.30 0.96 -20.10
C GLU A 166 12.47 2.45 -19.76
N GLU A 167 11.37 3.17 -19.54
CA GLU A 167 11.42 4.57 -19.12
C GLU A 167 12.07 4.72 -17.75
N VAL A 168 11.68 3.88 -16.78
CA VAL A 168 12.26 3.88 -15.43
C VAL A 168 13.74 3.52 -15.47
N ARG A 169 14.14 2.51 -16.24
CA ARG A 169 15.54 2.14 -16.40
C ARG A 169 16.37 3.28 -16.97
N ARG A 170 15.90 3.92 -18.06
CA ARG A 170 16.57 5.09 -18.63
C ARG A 170 16.68 6.25 -17.64
N ALA A 171 15.65 6.50 -16.85
CA ALA A 171 15.67 7.51 -15.79
C ALA A 171 16.72 7.19 -14.72
N ILE A 172 16.80 5.94 -14.25
CA ILE A 172 17.80 5.47 -13.28
C ILE A 172 19.22 5.68 -13.85
N LEU A 173 19.49 5.22 -15.07
CA LEU A 173 20.80 5.34 -15.70
C LEU A 173 21.23 6.79 -15.95
N ALA A 174 20.30 7.66 -16.32
CA ALA A 174 20.56 9.08 -16.51
C ALA A 174 20.97 9.79 -15.21
N VAL A 175 20.33 9.43 -14.10
CA VAL A 175 20.58 10.06 -12.79
C VAL A 175 21.82 9.51 -12.10
N THR A 176 22.08 8.21 -12.26
CA THR A 176 23.25 7.58 -11.60
C THR A 176 24.57 8.09 -12.13
N GLY A 177 24.69 8.43 -13.42
CA GLY A 177 25.92 8.97 -13.97
C GLY A 177 27.13 8.08 -13.63
N ARG A 178 28.09 8.65 -12.88
CA ARG A 178 29.30 7.96 -12.37
C ARG A 178 29.18 7.45 -10.93
N ARG A 179 27.98 7.44 -10.34
CA ARG A 179 27.74 6.93 -8.98
C ARG A 179 27.70 5.41 -8.97
N THR A 180 27.92 4.85 -7.79
CA THR A 180 27.79 3.41 -7.58
C THR A 180 26.31 3.02 -7.63
N LEU A 181 26.00 1.99 -8.42
CA LEU A 181 24.66 1.45 -8.58
C LEU A 181 24.67 -0.05 -8.31
N VAL A 182 23.77 -0.52 -7.46
CA VAL A 182 23.51 -1.95 -7.29
C VAL A 182 22.02 -2.20 -7.53
N VAL A 183 21.71 -3.03 -8.49
CA VAL A 183 20.35 -3.38 -8.87
C VAL A 183 20.13 -4.87 -8.60
N ALA A 184 19.14 -5.24 -7.81
CA ALA A 184 18.65 -6.61 -7.73
C ALA A 184 17.46 -6.77 -8.66
N GLU A 185 17.50 -7.73 -9.57
CA GLU A 185 16.43 -7.97 -10.54
C GLU A 185 16.32 -9.45 -10.91
N HIS A 186 15.09 -9.85 -11.27
CA HIS A 186 14.82 -11.16 -11.84
C HIS A 186 14.93 -11.15 -13.38
N ARG A 187 14.49 -10.07 -14.02
CA ARG A 187 14.58 -9.87 -15.48
C ARG A 187 15.89 -9.20 -15.82
N ILE A 188 16.98 -9.97 -15.88
CA ILE A 188 18.33 -9.44 -16.03
C ILE A 188 18.61 -8.88 -17.42
N GLY A 189 18.05 -9.47 -18.49
CA GLY A 189 18.37 -9.15 -19.89
C GLY A 189 18.42 -7.65 -20.20
N PRO A 190 17.37 -6.86 -19.84
CA PRO A 190 17.36 -5.42 -20.10
C PRO A 190 18.42 -4.60 -19.35
N TRP A 191 19.04 -5.15 -18.28
CA TRP A 191 20.07 -4.47 -17.49
C TRP A 191 21.48 -4.80 -17.93
N LEU A 192 21.70 -5.99 -18.55
CA LEU A 192 23.04 -6.46 -18.92
C LEU A 192 23.89 -5.46 -19.72
N PRO A 193 23.33 -4.71 -20.71
CA PRO A 193 24.13 -3.74 -21.45
C PRO A 193 24.58 -2.51 -20.66
N HIS A 194 24.08 -2.37 -19.42
CA HIS A 194 24.23 -1.16 -18.61
C HIS A 194 25.00 -1.39 -17.31
N VAL A 195 25.50 -2.60 -17.06
CA VAL A 195 26.20 -2.98 -15.83
C VAL A 195 27.60 -3.48 -16.14
N ASP A 196 28.53 -3.19 -15.23
CA ASP A 196 29.92 -3.58 -15.34
C ASP A 196 30.19 -4.97 -14.76
N ARG A 197 29.30 -5.43 -13.85
CA ARG A 197 29.48 -6.65 -13.08
C ARG A 197 28.14 -7.33 -12.79
N LEU A 198 28.07 -8.62 -12.99
CA LEU A 198 26.96 -9.49 -12.62
C LEU A 198 27.41 -10.40 -11.47
N ILE A 199 26.65 -10.37 -10.36
CA ILE A 199 26.85 -11.26 -9.22
C ILE A 199 25.63 -12.14 -9.12
N VAL A 200 25.84 -13.45 -9.13
CA VAL A 200 24.78 -14.45 -9.03
C VAL A 200 24.77 -15.05 -7.64
N LEU A 201 23.67 -14.89 -6.93
CA LEU A 201 23.48 -15.38 -5.57
C LEU A 201 22.65 -16.66 -5.55
N GLY A 202 23.18 -17.67 -4.90
CA GLY A 202 22.50 -18.90 -4.53
C GLY A 202 21.82 -18.79 -3.15
N PRO A 203 21.37 -19.93 -2.59
CA PRO A 203 20.78 -19.97 -1.25
C PRO A 203 21.70 -19.32 -0.19
N ARG A 204 21.09 -18.61 0.77
CA ARG A 204 21.78 -17.91 1.87
C ARG A 204 22.79 -16.84 1.39
N ALA A 205 22.52 -16.23 0.25
CA ALA A 205 23.35 -15.23 -0.40
C ALA A 205 24.77 -15.71 -0.75
N ARG A 206 24.98 -17.03 -0.91
CA ARG A 206 26.26 -17.56 -1.39
C ARG A 206 26.53 -17.08 -2.81
N VAL A 207 27.70 -16.51 -3.06
CA VAL A 207 28.11 -16.13 -4.42
C VAL A 207 28.40 -17.37 -5.25
N LEU A 208 27.63 -17.60 -6.31
CA LEU A 208 27.79 -18.71 -7.26
C LEU A 208 28.66 -18.31 -8.46
N ALA A 209 28.49 -17.08 -8.93
CA ALA A 209 29.27 -16.50 -10.01
C ALA A 209 29.41 -15.00 -9.80
N ASP A 210 30.56 -14.45 -10.22
CA ASP A 210 30.92 -13.05 -10.10
C ASP A 210 31.84 -12.65 -11.24
N GLY A 211 31.51 -11.62 -12.01
CA GLY A 211 32.32 -11.16 -13.12
C GLY A 211 31.57 -10.29 -14.12
N HIS A 212 32.26 -9.97 -15.23
CA HIS A 212 31.64 -9.24 -16.35
C HIS A 212 30.52 -10.10 -16.99
N PRO A 213 29.36 -9.54 -17.32
CA PRO A 213 28.23 -10.28 -17.91
C PRO A 213 28.66 -11.19 -19.07
N ASP A 214 29.36 -10.69 -20.08
CA ASP A 214 29.77 -11.46 -21.27
C ASP A 214 30.61 -12.67 -20.92
N GLN A 215 31.48 -12.57 -19.92
CA GLN A 215 32.33 -13.69 -19.46
C GLN A 215 31.51 -14.77 -18.78
N LEU A 216 30.52 -14.37 -17.96
CA LEU A 216 29.66 -15.31 -17.28
C LEU A 216 28.72 -16.04 -18.24
N PHE A 217 28.18 -15.33 -19.23
CA PHE A 217 27.35 -15.95 -20.26
C PHE A 217 28.10 -16.94 -21.15
N SER A 218 29.37 -16.66 -21.45
CA SER A 218 30.17 -17.54 -22.29
C SER A 218 30.79 -18.73 -21.56
N HIS A 219 31.15 -18.59 -20.26
CA HIS A 219 31.91 -19.61 -19.53
C HIS A 219 31.17 -20.23 -18.36
N ARG A 220 30.07 -19.67 -17.89
CA ARG A 220 29.33 -20.10 -16.70
C ARG A 220 27.81 -20.22 -16.94
N ARG A 221 27.41 -20.46 -18.19
CA ARG A 221 25.98 -20.52 -18.57
C ARG A 221 25.19 -21.54 -17.75
N GLU A 222 25.78 -22.71 -17.45
CA GLU A 222 25.16 -23.75 -16.62
C GLU A 222 24.84 -23.24 -15.21
N VAL A 223 25.80 -22.53 -14.59
CA VAL A 223 25.58 -21.94 -13.26
C VAL A 223 24.44 -20.91 -13.27
N LEU A 224 24.29 -20.15 -14.36
CA LEU A 224 23.21 -19.16 -14.51
C LEU A 224 21.85 -19.85 -14.64
N ILE A 225 21.79 -21.00 -15.31
CA ILE A 225 20.58 -21.83 -15.44
C ILE A 225 20.23 -22.47 -14.09
N GLU A 226 21.18 -23.10 -13.42
CA GLU A 226 20.97 -23.71 -12.09
C GLU A 226 20.53 -22.68 -11.05
N ALA A 227 21.05 -21.47 -11.11
CA ALA A 227 20.66 -20.35 -10.26
C ALA A 227 19.27 -19.77 -10.59
N GLY A 228 18.58 -20.25 -11.63
CA GLY A 228 17.28 -19.73 -12.08
C GLY A 228 17.36 -18.32 -12.67
N VAL A 229 18.52 -17.90 -13.16
CA VAL A 229 18.78 -16.60 -13.76
C VAL A 229 18.56 -16.60 -15.26
N LEU A 230 18.88 -17.72 -15.91
CA LEU A 230 18.65 -17.96 -17.33
C LEU A 230 17.68 -19.09 -17.57
N GLU A 231 17.02 -19.06 -18.72
CA GLU A 231 16.20 -20.15 -19.22
C GLU A 231 17.08 -21.23 -19.85
N ASP A 232 16.73 -22.46 -19.61
CA ASP A 232 17.23 -23.58 -20.40
C ASP A 232 16.45 -23.62 -21.72
N GLU A 233 17.08 -23.26 -22.82
CA GLU A 233 16.47 -23.25 -24.16
C GLU A 233 16.07 -24.67 -24.61
N ALA A 234 16.73 -25.71 -24.09
CA ALA A 234 16.39 -27.10 -24.37
C ALA A 234 15.09 -27.54 -23.70
N ALA A 235 14.64 -26.81 -22.66
CA ALA A 235 13.38 -27.06 -21.95
C ALA A 235 12.22 -26.18 -22.47
N ALA A 236 12.39 -25.49 -23.60
CA ALA A 236 11.31 -24.78 -24.25
C ALA A 236 10.36 -25.82 -24.88
N GLU A 237 9.32 -26.21 -24.13
CA GLU A 237 8.25 -27.04 -24.65
C GLU A 237 7.50 -26.34 -25.79
N GLU A 238 7.15 -27.13 -26.81
CA GLU A 238 6.30 -26.69 -27.89
C GLU A 238 5.00 -26.06 -27.36
N ALA A 239 4.62 -24.95 -27.95
CA ALA A 239 3.32 -24.34 -27.68
C ALA A 239 2.22 -25.40 -27.86
N PRO A 240 1.29 -25.57 -26.91
CA PRO A 240 0.23 -26.54 -27.04
C PRO A 240 -0.55 -26.28 -28.31
N GLY A 241 -0.85 -27.35 -29.03
CA GLY A 241 -1.64 -27.28 -30.24
C GLY A 241 -3.02 -26.65 -29.99
N PRO A 242 -3.69 -26.14 -31.06
CA PRO A 242 -4.95 -25.41 -30.90
C PRO A 242 -6.02 -26.31 -30.26
N VAL A 243 -6.42 -25.96 -29.05
CA VAL A 243 -7.57 -26.56 -28.36
C VAL A 243 -8.84 -26.11 -29.14
N GLY A 244 -9.73 -27.07 -29.47
CA GLY A 244 -10.99 -26.78 -30.17
C GLY A 244 -11.83 -25.72 -29.43
N PRO A 245 -12.82 -25.13 -30.10
CA PRO A 245 -13.66 -24.09 -29.51
C PRO A 245 -14.51 -24.70 -28.37
N GLY A 246 -14.09 -24.46 -27.13
CA GLY A 246 -14.88 -24.81 -25.94
C GLY A 246 -16.14 -23.95 -25.82
N GLU A 247 -17.07 -24.37 -24.97
CA GLU A 247 -18.29 -23.63 -24.65
C GLU A 247 -17.96 -22.28 -23.96
N ALA A 248 -18.78 -21.25 -24.20
CA ALA A 248 -18.62 -19.96 -23.58
C ALA A 248 -18.96 -20.04 -22.05
N VAL A 249 -17.99 -19.78 -21.18
CA VAL A 249 -18.15 -19.82 -19.74
C VAL A 249 -18.51 -18.44 -19.19
N ALA A 250 -17.91 -17.38 -19.72
CA ALA A 250 -18.22 -16.00 -19.32
C ALA A 250 -18.11 -15.06 -20.52
N ALA A 251 -18.86 -13.97 -20.49
CA ALA A 251 -18.83 -12.95 -21.53
C ALA A 251 -19.07 -11.55 -20.97
N LEU A 252 -18.34 -10.58 -21.52
CA LEU A 252 -18.55 -9.15 -21.34
C LEU A 252 -19.02 -8.56 -22.67
N ARG A 253 -20.01 -7.68 -22.65
CA ARG A 253 -20.50 -6.96 -23.83
C ARG A 253 -20.66 -5.49 -23.54
N GLY A 254 -19.83 -4.65 -24.18
CA GLY A 254 -19.85 -3.20 -24.02
C GLY A 254 -19.56 -2.72 -22.58
N VAL A 255 -18.79 -3.48 -21.79
CA VAL A 255 -18.60 -3.21 -20.38
C VAL A 255 -17.65 -2.02 -20.16
N THR A 256 -18.08 -1.08 -19.34
CA THR A 256 -17.25 0.04 -18.86
C THR A 256 -17.32 0.17 -17.33
N VAL A 257 -16.26 0.72 -16.73
CA VAL A 257 -16.21 1.13 -15.30
C VAL A 257 -15.44 2.44 -15.20
N PRO A 258 -16.04 3.58 -15.59
CA PRO A 258 -15.32 4.87 -15.70
C PRO A 258 -14.68 5.31 -14.39
N ALA A 259 -15.36 5.10 -13.26
CA ALA A 259 -14.85 5.43 -11.92
C ALA A 259 -13.56 4.68 -11.53
N ARG A 260 -13.18 3.64 -12.30
CA ARG A 260 -12.01 2.78 -12.05
C ARG A 260 -11.09 2.68 -13.27
N GLY A 261 -11.14 3.64 -14.18
CA GLY A 261 -10.23 3.73 -15.32
C GLY A 261 -10.62 2.93 -16.56
N LEU A 262 -11.62 2.03 -16.50
CA LEU A 262 -12.12 1.30 -17.68
C LEU A 262 -13.18 2.16 -18.40
N THR A 263 -12.71 3.08 -19.23
CA THR A 263 -13.56 4.08 -19.92
C THR A 263 -13.99 3.64 -21.32
N VAL A 264 -13.23 2.77 -21.94
CA VAL A 264 -13.54 2.23 -23.28
C VAL A 264 -14.38 0.96 -23.11
N PRO A 265 -15.53 0.83 -23.84
CA PRO A 265 -16.33 -0.39 -23.81
C PRO A 265 -15.52 -1.63 -24.18
N GLN A 266 -15.65 -2.70 -23.40
CA GLN A 266 -14.95 -3.95 -23.60
C GLN A 266 -15.91 -5.08 -23.95
N ASP A 267 -15.54 -5.84 -24.97
CA ASP A 267 -16.16 -7.10 -25.37
C ASP A 267 -15.14 -8.21 -25.17
N LEU A 268 -15.46 -9.21 -24.37
CA LEU A 268 -14.58 -10.34 -24.09
C LEU A 268 -15.42 -11.61 -23.91
N GLU A 269 -15.05 -12.69 -24.55
CA GLU A 269 -15.66 -13.99 -24.37
C GLU A 269 -14.60 -14.99 -23.89
N LEU A 270 -14.86 -15.64 -22.75
CA LEU A 270 -14.00 -16.64 -22.14
C LEU A 270 -14.60 -18.03 -22.35
N ARG A 271 -13.80 -18.93 -22.87
CA ARG A 271 -14.23 -20.27 -23.26
C ARG A 271 -13.57 -21.35 -22.42
N ALA A 272 -14.31 -22.42 -22.14
CA ALA A 272 -13.81 -23.60 -21.45
C ALA A 272 -12.57 -24.18 -22.15
N GLY A 273 -11.60 -24.63 -21.38
CA GLY A 273 -10.37 -25.19 -21.89
C GLY A 273 -9.45 -24.19 -22.61
N ARG A 274 -9.53 -22.90 -22.28
CA ARG A 274 -8.65 -21.87 -22.84
C ARG A 274 -8.01 -21.00 -21.80
N LEU A 275 -6.72 -20.72 -21.98
CA LEU A 275 -5.97 -19.71 -21.26
C LEU A 275 -5.97 -18.41 -22.07
N THR A 276 -6.58 -17.36 -21.54
CA THR A 276 -6.61 -16.03 -22.13
C THR A 276 -5.70 -15.08 -21.34
N ALA A 277 -4.73 -14.45 -22.03
CA ALA A 277 -3.91 -13.39 -21.44
C ALA A 277 -4.61 -12.04 -21.61
N LEU A 278 -4.82 -11.33 -20.50
CA LEU A 278 -5.31 -9.94 -20.49
C LEU A 278 -4.11 -9.00 -20.37
N THR A 279 -3.84 -8.25 -21.44
CA THR A 279 -2.70 -7.34 -21.51
C THR A 279 -3.17 -5.88 -21.64
N GLY A 280 -2.25 -4.96 -21.56
CA GLY A 280 -2.52 -3.51 -21.67
C GLY A 280 -1.69 -2.69 -20.69
N PRO A 281 -1.51 -1.39 -20.93
CA PRO A 281 -0.67 -0.53 -20.11
C PRO A 281 -1.16 -0.42 -18.65
N SER A 282 -0.28 0.02 -17.78
CA SER A 282 -0.64 0.31 -16.38
C SER A 282 -1.78 1.35 -16.34
N GLY A 283 -2.82 1.05 -15.55
CA GLY A 283 -3.99 1.92 -15.45
C GLY A 283 -5.07 1.71 -16.53
N ALA A 284 -4.88 0.79 -17.50
CA ALA A 284 -5.87 0.47 -18.53
C ALA A 284 -7.17 -0.17 -17.99
N GLY A 285 -7.21 -0.51 -16.70
CA GLY A 285 -8.42 -1.08 -16.10
C GLY A 285 -8.44 -2.62 -16.04
N LYS A 286 -7.29 -3.31 -16.18
CA LYS A 286 -7.19 -4.78 -16.09
C LYS A 286 -7.85 -5.31 -14.80
N THR A 287 -7.39 -4.89 -13.64
CA THR A 287 -7.98 -5.26 -12.34
C THR A 287 -9.47 -4.91 -12.26
N SER A 288 -9.90 -3.78 -12.84
CA SER A 288 -11.32 -3.38 -12.88
C SER A 288 -12.16 -4.35 -13.67
N LEU A 289 -11.67 -4.82 -14.82
CA LEU A 289 -12.33 -5.82 -15.67
C LEU A 289 -12.40 -7.18 -14.97
N LEU A 290 -11.30 -7.63 -14.30
CA LEU A 290 -11.28 -8.84 -13.50
C LEU A 290 -12.34 -8.77 -12.38
N ARG A 291 -12.43 -7.63 -11.67
CA ARG A 291 -13.42 -7.42 -10.60
C ARG A 291 -14.86 -7.46 -11.10
N VAL A 292 -15.13 -6.97 -12.30
CA VAL A 292 -16.45 -7.09 -12.94
C VAL A 292 -16.77 -8.54 -13.24
N LEU A 293 -15.84 -9.30 -13.82
CA LEU A 293 -16.02 -10.71 -14.13
C LEU A 293 -16.34 -11.55 -12.90
N VAL A 294 -15.63 -11.34 -11.79
CA VAL A 294 -15.93 -12.06 -10.54
C VAL A 294 -17.13 -11.49 -9.76
N GLY A 295 -17.79 -10.46 -10.27
CA GLY A 295 -18.94 -9.81 -9.64
C GLY A 295 -18.59 -8.97 -8.39
N ALA A 296 -17.34 -8.54 -8.27
CA ALA A 296 -16.86 -7.67 -7.20
C ALA A 296 -17.19 -6.19 -7.45
N THR A 297 -17.47 -5.83 -8.68
CA THR A 297 -17.85 -4.47 -9.10
C THR A 297 -18.95 -4.61 -10.15
N GLU A 298 -20.02 -3.84 -9.98
CA GLU A 298 -21.04 -3.73 -11.01
C GLU A 298 -20.50 -2.89 -12.17
N PRO A 299 -20.80 -3.26 -13.42
CA PRO A 299 -20.42 -2.44 -14.58
C PRO A 299 -21.13 -1.09 -14.56
N GLY A 300 -20.47 -0.05 -15.03
CA GLY A 300 -21.09 1.27 -15.23
C GLY A 300 -22.02 1.27 -16.45
N ALA A 301 -21.68 0.46 -17.47
CA ALA A 301 -22.53 0.16 -18.63
C ALA A 301 -22.13 -1.21 -19.19
N GLY A 302 -22.98 -1.78 -20.05
CA GLY A 302 -22.79 -3.09 -20.67
C GLY A 302 -23.42 -4.23 -19.90
N ALA A 303 -23.21 -5.45 -20.38
CA ALA A 303 -23.77 -6.68 -19.84
C ALA A 303 -22.66 -7.70 -19.51
N VAL A 304 -22.86 -8.49 -18.46
CA VAL A 304 -21.93 -9.52 -17.99
C VAL A 304 -22.68 -10.83 -17.85
N SER A 305 -22.18 -11.88 -18.50
CA SER A 305 -22.57 -13.27 -18.26
C SER A 305 -21.40 -13.96 -17.57
N ARG A 306 -21.68 -14.70 -16.49
CA ARG A 306 -20.67 -15.40 -15.69
C ARG A 306 -21.29 -16.61 -14.97
N PRO A 307 -20.48 -17.62 -14.60
CA PRO A 307 -20.93 -18.73 -13.76
C PRO A 307 -21.38 -18.27 -12.38
N GLU A 308 -21.96 -19.20 -11.62
CA GLU A 308 -22.25 -18.97 -10.20
C GLU A 308 -20.95 -18.71 -9.40
N PRO A 309 -21.01 -17.93 -8.31
CA PRO A 309 -19.82 -17.59 -7.52
C PRO A 309 -19.03 -18.81 -7.03
N SER A 310 -19.67 -19.94 -6.76
CA SER A 310 -19.03 -21.21 -6.36
C SER A 310 -18.14 -21.82 -7.45
N ARG A 311 -18.35 -21.43 -8.69
CA ARG A 311 -17.61 -21.91 -9.88
C ARG A 311 -16.56 -20.90 -10.38
N ILE A 312 -16.35 -19.81 -9.64
CA ILE A 312 -15.37 -18.76 -9.96
C ILE A 312 -14.32 -18.71 -8.87
N ALA A 313 -13.04 -18.82 -9.23
CA ALA A 313 -11.94 -18.58 -8.34
C ALA A 313 -11.14 -17.34 -8.76
N LEU A 314 -10.73 -16.53 -7.79
CA LEU A 314 -9.93 -15.32 -7.98
C LEU A 314 -8.61 -15.42 -7.22
N VAL A 315 -7.50 -15.21 -7.93
CA VAL A 315 -6.19 -14.97 -7.34
C VAL A 315 -5.88 -13.47 -7.45
N PRO A 316 -5.92 -12.73 -6.33
CA PRO A 316 -5.68 -11.29 -6.36
C PRO A 316 -4.18 -10.97 -6.52
N GLN A 317 -3.88 -9.72 -6.88
CA GLN A 317 -2.52 -9.22 -7.01
C GLN A 317 -1.73 -9.34 -5.68
N ASP A 318 -2.39 -9.07 -4.54
CA ASP A 318 -1.83 -9.24 -3.20
C ASP A 318 -2.45 -10.48 -2.52
N PRO A 319 -1.81 -11.67 -2.65
CA PRO A 319 -2.39 -12.93 -2.20
C PRO A 319 -2.62 -13.01 -0.69
N GLU A 320 -1.82 -12.29 0.11
CA GLU A 320 -1.91 -12.29 1.57
C GLU A 320 -3.25 -11.76 2.10
N HIS A 321 -3.96 -10.92 1.35
CA HIS A 321 -5.30 -10.45 1.72
C HIS A 321 -6.35 -11.57 1.72
N SER A 322 -6.10 -12.66 1.00
CA SER A 322 -7.01 -13.80 0.89
C SER A 322 -6.83 -14.85 1.98
N PHE A 323 -5.69 -14.87 2.70
CA PHE A 323 -5.37 -15.92 3.66
C PHE A 323 -6.20 -15.83 4.94
N VAL A 324 -6.66 -17.02 5.41
CA VAL A 324 -7.58 -17.14 6.55
C VAL A 324 -7.21 -18.25 7.54
N ALA A 325 -6.41 -19.21 7.11
CA ALA A 325 -6.04 -20.37 7.91
C ALA A 325 -4.71 -20.20 8.65
N THR A 326 -4.45 -21.09 9.60
CA THR A 326 -3.24 -21.08 10.41
C THR A 326 -2.10 -21.89 9.80
N THR A 327 -2.44 -22.81 8.88
CA THR A 327 -1.45 -23.60 8.14
C THR A 327 -1.68 -23.52 6.64
N VAL A 328 -0.61 -23.77 5.87
CA VAL A 328 -0.65 -23.79 4.41
C VAL A 328 -1.65 -24.83 3.89
N ARG A 329 -1.70 -26.02 4.48
CA ARG A 329 -2.64 -27.08 4.09
C ARG A 329 -4.08 -26.68 4.37
N GLU A 330 -4.35 -26.15 5.56
CA GLU A 330 -5.69 -25.63 5.90
C GLU A 330 -6.10 -24.48 5.00
N GLU A 331 -5.15 -23.67 4.54
CA GLU A 331 -5.43 -22.55 3.63
C GLU A 331 -5.96 -23.01 2.27
N VAL A 332 -5.42 -24.10 1.75
CA VAL A 332 -5.89 -24.71 0.49
C VAL A 332 -7.33 -25.21 0.64
N LEU A 333 -7.67 -25.78 1.79
CA LEU A 333 -8.98 -26.33 2.12
C LEU A 333 -9.93 -25.34 2.79
N ALA A 334 -9.52 -24.07 2.94
CA ALA A 334 -10.32 -23.07 3.69
C ALA A 334 -11.63 -22.73 3.01
N SER A 335 -11.72 -22.80 1.69
CA SER A 335 -12.96 -22.55 0.96
C SER A 335 -13.94 -23.74 1.13
N PRO A 336 -15.24 -23.49 1.39
CA PRO A 336 -16.24 -24.56 1.46
C PRO A 336 -16.42 -25.33 0.14
N TRP A 337 -15.84 -24.82 -0.93
CA TRP A 337 -15.87 -25.44 -2.27
C TRP A 337 -14.63 -26.28 -2.55
N ALA A 338 -13.60 -26.23 -1.71
CA ALA A 338 -12.38 -27.03 -1.77
C ALA A 338 -12.52 -28.24 -0.82
N THR A 339 -13.18 -29.32 -1.27
CA THR A 339 -13.54 -30.48 -0.44
C THR A 339 -12.69 -31.71 -0.68
N ASP A 340 -11.82 -31.68 -1.67
CA ASP A 340 -10.96 -32.80 -2.08
C ASP A 340 -9.58 -32.66 -1.45
N GLU A 341 -9.33 -33.45 -0.38
CA GLU A 341 -8.07 -33.41 0.37
C GLU A 341 -6.90 -33.99 -0.44
N ASP A 342 -7.15 -35.04 -1.23
CA ASP A 342 -6.13 -35.68 -2.06
C ASP A 342 -5.65 -34.71 -3.15
N LEU A 343 -6.58 -34.00 -3.78
CA LEU A 343 -6.25 -32.96 -4.75
C LEU A 343 -5.44 -31.80 -4.08
N ALA A 344 -5.81 -31.42 -2.86
CA ALA A 344 -5.09 -30.35 -2.14
C ALA A 344 -3.63 -30.75 -1.89
N ASP A 345 -3.39 -31.99 -1.43
CA ASP A 345 -2.06 -32.50 -1.16
C ASP A 345 -1.25 -32.68 -2.48
N GLU A 346 -1.87 -33.14 -3.55
CA GLU A 346 -1.26 -33.21 -4.90
C GLU A 346 -0.82 -31.82 -5.39
N LEU A 347 -1.71 -30.81 -5.31
CA LEU A 347 -1.42 -29.46 -5.73
C LEU A 347 -0.31 -28.82 -4.89
N LEU A 348 -0.28 -29.07 -3.57
CA LEU A 348 0.80 -28.61 -2.69
C LEU A 348 2.14 -29.22 -3.08
N GLN A 349 2.16 -30.51 -3.44
CA GLN A 349 3.38 -31.19 -3.86
C GLN A 349 3.91 -30.59 -5.17
N ARG A 350 3.05 -30.42 -6.18
CA ARG A 350 3.39 -29.83 -7.49
C ARG A 350 3.89 -28.38 -7.38
N ALA A 351 3.24 -27.59 -6.52
CA ALA A 351 3.66 -26.22 -6.26
C ALA A 351 4.94 -26.11 -5.39
N GLY A 352 5.53 -27.23 -4.97
CA GLY A 352 6.70 -27.26 -4.10
C GLY A 352 6.43 -26.69 -2.70
N LEU A 353 5.18 -26.76 -2.21
CA LEU A 353 4.75 -26.26 -0.91
C LEU A 353 4.52 -27.36 0.13
N ALA A 354 4.57 -28.64 -0.25
CA ALA A 354 4.38 -29.76 0.66
C ALA A 354 5.28 -29.73 1.91
N PRO A 355 6.59 -29.38 1.82
CA PRO A 355 7.45 -29.26 3.01
C PRO A 355 7.01 -28.13 3.97
N LEU A 356 6.20 -27.19 3.49
CA LEU A 356 5.70 -26.03 4.22
C LEU A 356 4.23 -26.19 4.64
N ALA A 357 3.61 -27.37 4.45
CA ALA A 357 2.19 -27.62 4.71
C ALA A 357 1.75 -27.24 6.13
N GLY A 358 2.59 -27.42 7.14
CA GLY A 358 2.35 -27.02 8.53
C GLY A 358 2.77 -25.60 8.88
N ALA A 359 3.36 -24.85 7.96
CA ALA A 359 3.78 -23.47 8.20
C ALA A 359 2.59 -22.51 8.14
N HIS A 360 2.68 -21.38 8.82
CA HIS A 360 1.67 -20.33 8.74
C HIS A 360 1.78 -19.59 7.39
N PRO A 361 0.67 -19.38 6.62
CA PRO A 361 0.69 -18.74 5.30
C PRO A 361 1.46 -17.40 5.26
N HIS A 362 1.31 -16.59 6.29
CA HIS A 362 2.02 -15.32 6.39
C HIS A 362 3.53 -15.43 6.70
N ARG A 363 4.07 -16.61 6.99
CA ARG A 363 5.53 -16.83 7.15
C ARG A 363 6.22 -17.20 5.84
N LEU A 364 5.45 -17.47 4.81
CA LEU A 364 5.94 -17.79 3.48
C LEU A 364 6.57 -16.54 2.83
N SER A 365 7.53 -16.75 1.93
CA SER A 365 8.02 -15.70 1.02
C SER A 365 6.92 -15.27 0.06
N GLY A 366 7.01 -14.07 -0.52
CA GLY A 366 6.00 -13.56 -1.46
C GLY A 366 5.72 -14.49 -2.63
N GLY A 367 6.75 -15.15 -3.16
CA GLY A 367 6.59 -16.15 -4.23
C GLY A 367 5.87 -17.42 -3.77
N GLU A 368 6.14 -17.91 -2.54
CA GLU A 368 5.43 -19.05 -1.94
C GLU A 368 3.97 -18.69 -1.63
N GLN A 369 3.71 -17.48 -1.13
CA GLN A 369 2.36 -16.98 -0.89
C GLN A 369 1.55 -16.93 -2.19
N ARG A 370 2.16 -16.49 -3.29
CA ARG A 370 1.51 -16.43 -4.60
C ARG A 370 1.15 -17.83 -5.11
N ARG A 371 2.07 -18.78 -5.02
CA ARG A 371 1.78 -20.17 -5.37
C ARG A 371 0.70 -20.78 -4.48
N LEU A 372 0.72 -20.51 -3.18
CA LEU A 372 -0.34 -20.93 -2.26
C LEU A 372 -1.72 -20.41 -2.67
N ALA A 373 -1.83 -19.14 -3.04
CA ALA A 373 -3.09 -18.56 -3.49
C ALA A 373 -3.61 -19.22 -4.78
N ILE A 374 -2.70 -19.56 -5.72
CA ILE A 374 -3.05 -20.28 -6.95
C ILE A 374 -3.54 -21.69 -6.61
N VAL A 375 -2.82 -22.42 -5.77
CA VAL A 375 -3.18 -23.78 -5.31
C VAL A 375 -4.55 -23.75 -4.61
N ALA A 376 -4.79 -22.79 -3.72
CA ALA A 376 -6.07 -22.64 -3.03
C ALA A 376 -7.24 -22.31 -3.98
N ALA A 377 -6.97 -21.59 -5.09
CA ALA A 377 -7.96 -21.32 -6.13
C ALA A 377 -8.25 -22.59 -6.96
N LEU A 378 -7.21 -23.36 -7.32
CA LEU A 378 -7.33 -24.59 -8.12
C LEU A 378 -8.04 -25.71 -7.36
N ALA A 379 -7.85 -25.81 -6.04
CA ALA A 379 -8.51 -26.78 -5.18
C ALA A 379 -10.04 -26.68 -5.19
N GLN A 380 -10.59 -25.51 -5.58
CA GLN A 380 -12.02 -25.28 -5.73
C GLN A 380 -12.60 -25.86 -7.03
N ARG A 381 -11.75 -26.35 -7.94
CA ARG A 381 -12.15 -26.85 -9.29
C ARG A 381 -13.08 -25.86 -10.03
N PRO A 382 -12.64 -24.60 -10.25
CA PRO A 382 -13.48 -23.56 -10.83
C PRO A 382 -13.73 -23.81 -12.33
N ASP A 383 -14.89 -23.37 -12.82
CA ASP A 383 -15.13 -23.26 -14.28
C ASP A 383 -14.45 -22.02 -14.85
N LEU A 384 -14.33 -20.95 -14.04
CA LEU A 384 -13.65 -19.71 -14.38
C LEU A 384 -12.58 -19.40 -13.34
N LEU A 385 -11.31 -19.44 -13.76
CA LEU A 385 -10.15 -19.04 -12.95
C LEU A 385 -9.66 -17.68 -13.42
N VAL A 386 -9.67 -16.70 -12.52
CA VAL A 386 -9.26 -15.32 -12.78
C VAL A 386 -8.02 -14.98 -11.95
N LEU A 387 -6.96 -14.50 -12.60
CA LEU A 387 -5.70 -14.20 -11.92
C LEU A 387 -5.22 -12.78 -12.26
N ASP A 388 -4.78 -12.05 -11.23
CA ASP A 388 -4.20 -10.72 -11.38
C ASP A 388 -2.69 -10.78 -11.08
N GLU A 389 -1.87 -10.64 -12.12
CA GLU A 389 -0.40 -10.70 -12.12
C GLU A 389 0.18 -11.95 -11.42
N PRO A 390 -0.16 -13.19 -11.87
CA PRO A 390 0.20 -14.43 -11.16
C PRO A 390 1.69 -14.75 -11.11
N THR A 391 2.53 -14.14 -11.95
CA THR A 391 3.95 -14.45 -12.11
C THR A 391 4.90 -13.38 -11.56
N VAL A 392 4.36 -12.26 -11.06
CA VAL A 392 5.18 -11.14 -10.52
C VAL A 392 5.99 -11.60 -9.30
N GLY A 393 7.29 -11.24 -9.26
CA GLY A 393 8.20 -11.56 -8.17
C GLY A 393 8.66 -13.03 -8.14
N LEU A 394 8.39 -13.81 -9.21
CA LEU A 394 8.86 -15.17 -9.38
C LEU A 394 10.11 -15.23 -10.28
N ASP A 395 11.04 -16.10 -9.92
CA ASP A 395 12.15 -16.48 -10.80
C ASP A 395 11.65 -17.33 -12.00
N VAL A 396 12.50 -17.52 -12.99
CA VAL A 396 12.17 -18.22 -14.24
C VAL A 396 11.60 -19.63 -13.98
N ARG A 397 12.21 -20.40 -13.08
CA ARG A 397 11.75 -21.75 -12.74
C ARG A 397 10.36 -21.73 -12.13
N ARG A 398 10.11 -20.82 -11.17
CA ARG A 398 8.82 -20.68 -10.48
C ARG A 398 7.72 -20.17 -11.40
N ARG A 399 8.05 -19.32 -12.37
CA ARG A 399 7.11 -18.90 -13.41
C ARG A 399 6.63 -20.08 -14.26
N ARG A 400 7.53 -20.99 -14.66
CA ARG A 400 7.16 -22.21 -15.39
C ARG A 400 6.25 -23.12 -14.54
N GLU A 401 6.58 -23.36 -13.26
CA GLU A 401 5.74 -24.14 -12.35
C GLU A 401 4.30 -23.57 -12.28
N VAL A 402 4.16 -22.23 -12.21
CA VAL A 402 2.84 -21.58 -12.24
C VAL A 402 2.14 -21.79 -13.60
N LEU A 403 2.86 -21.64 -14.72
CA LEU A 403 2.28 -21.86 -16.05
C LEU A 403 1.79 -23.29 -16.23
N GLU A 404 2.50 -24.30 -15.72
CA GLU A 404 2.07 -25.69 -15.73
C GLU A 404 0.76 -25.87 -14.98
N LEU A 405 0.63 -25.30 -13.77
CA LEU A 405 -0.62 -25.32 -13.00
C LEU A 405 -1.79 -24.66 -13.75
N LEU A 406 -1.54 -23.56 -14.46
CA LEU A 406 -2.57 -22.88 -15.25
C LEU A 406 -2.96 -23.69 -16.50
N ARG A 407 -1.99 -24.33 -17.17
CA ARG A 407 -2.24 -25.25 -18.31
C ARG A 407 -3.07 -26.46 -17.86
N GLU A 408 -2.75 -27.05 -16.72
CA GLU A 408 -3.56 -28.15 -16.18
C GLU A 408 -4.99 -27.75 -15.85
N ALA A 409 -5.21 -26.55 -15.29
CA ALA A 409 -6.55 -26.03 -15.05
C ALA A 409 -7.33 -25.90 -16.36
N ARG A 410 -6.68 -25.36 -17.40
CA ARG A 410 -7.20 -25.26 -18.76
C ARG A 410 -7.55 -26.64 -19.32
N ASP A 411 -6.63 -27.58 -19.22
CA ASP A 411 -6.79 -28.95 -19.79
C ASP A 411 -7.89 -29.75 -19.08
N ARG A 412 -8.17 -29.42 -17.81
CA ARG A 412 -9.33 -29.92 -17.06
C ARG A 412 -10.65 -29.23 -17.46
N GLY A 413 -10.61 -28.29 -18.38
CA GLY A 413 -11.80 -27.62 -18.95
C GLY A 413 -12.11 -26.24 -18.35
N ALA A 414 -11.32 -25.72 -17.42
CA ALA A 414 -11.52 -24.37 -16.90
C ALA A 414 -11.25 -23.30 -17.97
N ALA A 415 -12.04 -22.23 -17.96
CA ALA A 415 -11.69 -20.99 -18.63
C ALA A 415 -10.71 -20.23 -17.73
N VAL A 416 -9.49 -19.96 -18.19
CA VAL A 416 -8.47 -19.26 -17.43
C VAL A 416 -8.25 -17.87 -18.00
N LEU A 417 -8.41 -16.82 -17.18
CA LEU A 417 -8.08 -15.44 -17.53
C LEU A 417 -6.97 -14.92 -16.62
N ALA A 418 -5.81 -14.62 -17.19
CA ALA A 418 -4.68 -14.07 -16.45
C ALA A 418 -4.32 -12.67 -16.95
N ALA A 419 -4.48 -11.66 -16.11
CA ALA A 419 -3.90 -10.35 -16.36
C ALA A 419 -2.40 -10.42 -16.09
N SER A 420 -1.57 -10.13 -17.08
CA SER A 420 -0.11 -10.19 -16.91
C SER A 420 0.65 -9.39 -17.96
N HIS A 421 1.85 -8.98 -17.57
CA HIS A 421 2.88 -8.41 -18.44
C HIS A 421 4.05 -9.38 -18.69
N ASP A 422 3.93 -10.62 -18.21
CA ASP A 422 4.94 -11.66 -18.37
C ASP A 422 4.89 -12.25 -19.79
N GLU A 423 5.97 -12.10 -20.53
CA GLU A 423 6.09 -12.59 -21.92
C GLU A 423 5.92 -14.11 -22.01
N LEU A 424 6.39 -14.87 -21.00
CA LEU A 424 6.21 -16.33 -20.96
C LEU A 424 4.74 -16.70 -20.84
N LEU A 425 3.98 -16.04 -19.95
CA LEU A 425 2.55 -16.29 -19.79
C LEU A 425 1.78 -15.87 -21.04
N VAL A 426 2.10 -14.71 -21.61
CA VAL A 426 1.45 -14.20 -22.82
C VAL A 426 1.72 -15.12 -24.02
N ALA A 427 2.94 -15.63 -24.17
CA ALA A 427 3.31 -16.59 -25.22
C ALA A 427 2.65 -17.97 -25.03
N ALA A 428 2.41 -18.37 -23.77
CA ALA A 428 1.77 -19.64 -23.43
C ALA A 428 0.23 -19.60 -23.53
N ALA A 429 -0.35 -18.41 -23.71
CA ALA A 429 -1.80 -18.23 -23.76
C ALA A 429 -2.38 -18.64 -25.14
N ASP A 430 -3.56 -19.28 -25.13
CA ASP A 430 -4.31 -19.66 -26.34
C ASP A 430 -5.00 -18.47 -27.02
N ALA A 431 -5.24 -17.40 -26.25
CA ALA A 431 -5.83 -16.14 -26.71
C ALA A 431 -5.27 -14.94 -25.96
N ARG A 432 -5.28 -13.78 -26.61
CA ARG A 432 -4.86 -12.51 -26.01
C ARG A 432 -5.95 -11.47 -26.18
N HIS A 433 -6.21 -10.71 -25.11
CA HIS A 433 -7.09 -9.56 -25.11
C HIS A 433 -6.32 -8.32 -24.62
N ASP A 434 -6.20 -7.33 -25.50
CA ASP A 434 -5.43 -6.10 -25.21
C ASP A 434 -6.36 -4.97 -24.80
N LEU A 435 -6.20 -4.45 -23.60
CA LEU A 435 -6.89 -3.23 -23.17
C LEU A 435 -6.19 -1.99 -23.73
N PRO A 436 -6.94 -1.04 -24.30
CA PRO A 436 -6.38 0.21 -24.79
C PRO A 436 -5.85 1.08 -23.63
N ALA A 437 -4.91 1.97 -23.95
CA ALA A 437 -4.44 2.96 -22.99
C ALA A 437 -5.61 3.85 -22.49
N PRO A 438 -5.64 4.19 -21.19
CA PRO A 438 -6.67 5.08 -20.68
C PRO A 438 -6.56 6.45 -21.33
N ALA A 439 -7.70 7.09 -21.62
CA ALA A 439 -7.71 8.44 -22.14
C ALA A 439 -7.06 9.41 -21.12
N PRO A 440 -6.23 10.38 -21.56
CA PRO A 440 -5.65 11.38 -20.69
C PRO A 440 -6.74 12.10 -19.86
N GLY A 441 -6.60 12.14 -18.53
CA GLY A 441 -7.57 12.80 -17.64
C GLY A 441 -8.79 11.96 -17.25
N ALA A 442 -8.83 10.66 -17.59
CA ALA A 442 -10.02 9.82 -17.42
C ALA A 442 -10.40 9.47 -15.96
N VAL A 443 -9.54 9.69 -14.99
CA VAL A 443 -9.89 9.51 -13.56
C VAL A 443 -10.10 10.89 -12.93
N PRO A 444 -11.36 11.30 -12.68
CA PRO A 444 -11.62 12.55 -11.98
C PRO A 444 -11.08 12.43 -10.55
N THR A 445 -10.06 13.19 -10.21
CA THR A 445 -9.74 13.43 -8.80
C THR A 445 -10.92 14.19 -8.20
N PRO A 446 -11.64 13.68 -7.19
CA PRO A 446 -12.75 14.42 -6.62
C PRO A 446 -12.21 15.73 -6.05
N ALA A 447 -12.54 16.84 -6.69
CA ALA A 447 -12.20 18.18 -6.21
C ALA A 447 -12.84 18.34 -4.82
N SER A 448 -12.04 18.32 -3.78
CA SER A 448 -12.54 18.57 -2.43
C SER A 448 -12.98 20.04 -2.35
N ARG A 449 -14.26 20.26 -2.02
CA ARG A 449 -14.80 21.61 -1.79
C ARG A 449 -13.93 22.31 -0.74
N ARG A 450 -13.33 23.44 -1.11
CA ARG A 450 -12.62 24.29 -0.17
C ARG A 450 -13.62 24.98 0.75
N VAL A 451 -13.29 25.07 2.04
CA VAL A 451 -14.08 25.76 3.04
C VAL A 451 -13.25 26.89 3.68
N PRO A 452 -13.87 27.95 4.24
CA PRO A 452 -13.13 29.03 4.88
C PRO A 452 -12.17 28.58 5.98
N ALA A 453 -12.51 27.52 6.73
CA ALA A 453 -11.64 26.91 7.74
C ALA A 453 -10.31 26.38 7.18
N ASP A 454 -10.20 26.09 5.88
CA ASP A 454 -8.96 25.68 5.24
C ASP A 454 -7.90 26.80 5.18
N ALA A 455 -8.29 28.06 5.39
CA ALA A 455 -7.39 29.21 5.45
C ALA A 455 -6.73 29.40 6.83
N LEU A 456 -7.23 28.70 7.86
CA LEU A 456 -6.72 28.78 9.23
C LEU A 456 -5.54 27.83 9.43
N ASN A 457 -4.58 28.28 10.26
CA ASN A 457 -3.52 27.40 10.73
C ASN A 457 -4.11 26.24 11.54
N PRO A 458 -3.62 24.99 11.38
CA PRO A 458 -4.10 23.84 12.14
C PRO A 458 -4.10 24.02 13.65
N LEU A 459 -3.13 24.77 14.21
CA LEU A 459 -3.09 25.10 15.64
C LEU A 459 -4.23 26.02 16.06
N THR A 460 -4.63 26.96 15.20
CA THR A 460 -5.80 27.83 15.45
C THR A 460 -7.09 27.03 15.46
N LEU A 461 -7.24 26.06 14.54
CA LEU A 461 -8.38 25.14 14.55
C LEU A 461 -8.41 24.24 15.80
N SER A 462 -7.24 23.77 16.24
CA SER A 462 -7.13 23.02 17.49
C SER A 462 -7.47 23.87 18.71
N LEU A 463 -7.03 25.12 18.73
CA LEU A 463 -7.36 26.08 19.78
C LEU A 463 -8.87 26.33 19.89
N ILE A 464 -9.57 26.49 18.75
CA ILE A 464 -11.04 26.61 18.71
C ILE A 464 -11.69 25.44 19.43
N GLY A 465 -11.28 24.19 19.13
CA GLY A 465 -11.81 23.00 19.78
C GLY A 465 -11.53 22.95 21.29
N ILE A 466 -10.30 23.25 21.69
CA ILE A 466 -9.87 23.22 23.09
C ILE A 466 -10.61 24.28 23.92
N LEU A 467 -10.67 25.54 23.45
CA LEU A 467 -11.32 26.62 24.22
C LEU A 467 -12.82 26.44 24.28
N ALA A 468 -13.46 25.93 23.20
CA ALA A 468 -14.87 25.56 23.23
C ALA A 468 -15.16 24.45 24.24
N ALA A 469 -14.28 23.44 24.32
CA ALA A 469 -14.39 22.39 25.31
C ALA A 469 -14.31 22.93 26.74
N ILE A 470 -13.34 23.80 27.01
CA ILE A 470 -13.20 24.44 28.33
C ILE A 470 -14.43 25.28 28.66
N GLY A 471 -14.93 26.06 27.69
CA GLY A 471 -16.13 26.92 27.90
C GLY A 471 -17.37 26.09 28.26
N SER A 472 -17.52 24.88 27.73
CA SER A 472 -18.69 24.03 27.99
C SER A 472 -18.88 23.64 29.46
N PHE A 473 -17.85 23.70 30.29
CA PHE A 473 -17.96 23.45 31.74
C PHE A 473 -18.80 24.51 32.46
N ALA A 474 -18.99 25.68 31.86
CA ALA A 474 -19.86 26.72 32.40
C ALA A 474 -21.38 26.41 32.27
N VAL A 475 -21.75 25.38 31.50
CA VAL A 475 -23.15 24.97 31.30
C VAL A 475 -23.73 24.35 32.58
N GLN A 476 -24.72 25.00 33.16
CA GLN A 476 -25.39 24.56 34.41
C GLN A 476 -26.88 24.29 34.24
N SER A 477 -27.50 24.84 33.17
CA SER A 477 -28.92 24.63 32.84
C SER A 477 -29.10 24.02 31.46
N TRP A 478 -30.26 23.40 31.21
CA TRP A 478 -30.53 22.85 29.86
C TRP A 478 -30.73 23.95 28.80
N GLN A 479 -31.32 25.11 29.20
CA GLN A 479 -31.51 26.27 28.35
C GLN A 479 -30.14 26.88 27.96
N GLY A 480 -29.27 27.08 28.98
CA GLY A 480 -27.92 27.56 28.82
C GLY A 480 -27.10 26.63 27.90
N GLY A 481 -27.27 25.30 28.07
CA GLY A 481 -26.62 24.32 27.21
C GLY A 481 -27.09 24.41 25.74
N LEU A 482 -28.37 24.58 25.49
CA LEU A 482 -28.87 24.78 24.11
C LEU A 482 -28.36 26.10 23.50
N LEU A 483 -28.34 27.19 24.28
CA LEU A 483 -27.78 28.46 23.83
C LEU A 483 -26.26 28.35 23.58
N ALA A 484 -25.56 27.57 24.37
CA ALA A 484 -24.12 27.32 24.18
C ALA A 484 -23.80 26.66 22.82
N LEU A 485 -24.71 25.88 22.26
CA LEU A 485 -24.56 25.26 20.95
C LEU A 485 -24.78 26.22 19.77
N ALA A 486 -25.48 27.34 19.98
CA ALA A 486 -25.87 28.25 18.91
C ALA A 486 -24.69 28.77 18.06
N PRO A 487 -23.54 29.23 18.62
CA PRO A 487 -22.39 29.63 17.83
C PRO A 487 -21.80 28.46 17.02
N THR A 488 -21.78 27.26 17.59
CA THR A 488 -21.28 26.06 16.88
C THR A 488 -22.11 25.77 15.63
N VAL A 489 -23.41 25.82 15.75
CA VAL A 489 -24.34 25.61 14.62
C VAL A 489 -24.20 26.71 13.58
N LEU A 490 -24.08 27.97 14.02
CA LEU A 490 -23.92 29.14 13.14
C LEU A 490 -22.59 29.09 12.36
N LEU A 491 -21.50 28.67 13.01
CA LEU A 491 -20.16 28.61 12.42
C LEU A 491 -19.92 27.30 11.64
N ALA A 492 -20.72 26.26 11.83
CA ALA A 492 -20.58 24.96 11.16
C ALA A 492 -20.42 25.05 9.62
N PRO A 493 -21.17 25.91 8.88
CA PRO A 493 -21.01 26.03 7.43
C PRO A 493 -19.61 26.45 6.99
N LEU A 494 -18.84 27.12 7.86
CA LEU A 494 -17.47 27.57 7.55
C LEU A 494 -16.47 26.40 7.59
N ALA A 495 -16.79 25.28 8.24
CA ALA A 495 -15.94 24.10 8.40
C ALA A 495 -16.49 22.85 7.69
N VAL A 496 -17.79 22.80 7.39
CA VAL A 496 -18.45 21.62 6.82
C VAL A 496 -18.30 21.57 5.30
N ARG A 497 -17.61 20.56 4.79
CA ARG A 497 -17.44 20.30 3.35
C ARG A 497 -18.64 19.58 2.72
N SER A 498 -19.28 18.69 3.48
CA SER A 498 -20.49 17.96 3.07
C SER A 498 -21.38 17.66 4.26
N LEU A 499 -22.70 17.76 4.08
CA LEU A 499 -23.68 17.45 5.13
C LEU A 499 -23.60 15.97 5.56
N ARG A 500 -23.40 15.05 4.61
CA ARG A 500 -23.21 13.62 4.92
C ARG A 500 -21.98 13.39 5.80
N GLY A 501 -20.86 14.02 5.46
CA GLY A 501 -19.62 13.90 6.24
C GLY A 501 -19.77 14.50 7.65
N ALA A 502 -20.43 15.63 7.78
CA ALA A 502 -20.74 16.26 9.08
C ALA A 502 -21.66 15.35 9.90
N ALA A 503 -22.75 14.86 9.31
CA ALA A 503 -23.70 13.95 9.98
C ALA A 503 -23.01 12.68 10.50
N LEU A 504 -22.17 12.02 9.67
CA LEU A 504 -21.41 10.82 10.08
C LEU A 504 -20.46 11.08 11.25
N ARG A 505 -19.85 12.28 11.34
CA ARG A 505 -18.94 12.66 12.42
C ARG A 505 -19.68 13.05 13.70
N LEU A 506 -20.83 13.72 13.57
CA LEU A 506 -21.64 14.16 14.71
C LEU A 506 -22.54 13.05 15.26
N LEU A 507 -22.93 12.06 14.44
CA LEU A 507 -23.83 10.98 14.84
C LEU A 507 -23.35 10.22 16.10
N PRO A 508 -22.08 9.81 16.24
CA PRO A 508 -21.61 9.14 17.47
C PRO A 508 -21.74 10.05 18.70
N ILE A 509 -21.51 11.35 18.54
CA ILE A 509 -21.62 12.34 19.63
C ILE A 509 -23.08 12.48 20.05
N LEU A 510 -23.97 12.62 19.08
CA LEU A 510 -25.43 12.74 19.35
C LEU A 510 -26.00 11.46 19.98
N LEU A 511 -25.53 10.27 19.53
CA LEU A 511 -25.92 9.01 20.16
C LEU A 511 -25.40 8.90 21.60
N SER A 512 -24.15 9.31 21.85
CA SER A 512 -23.58 9.34 23.20
C SER A 512 -24.32 10.35 24.10
N ALA A 513 -24.65 11.52 23.58
CA ALA A 513 -25.41 12.54 24.27
C ALA A 513 -26.83 12.05 24.61
N ALA A 514 -27.50 11.39 23.66
CA ALA A 514 -28.83 10.77 23.89
C ALA A 514 -28.75 9.63 24.93
N GLY A 515 -27.71 8.79 24.86
CA GLY A 515 -27.45 7.74 25.85
C GLY A 515 -27.19 8.31 27.23
N LEU A 516 -26.42 9.41 27.33
CA LEU A 516 -26.19 10.11 28.59
C LEU A 516 -27.49 10.72 29.15
N ALA A 517 -28.31 11.37 28.31
CA ALA A 517 -29.60 11.89 28.70
C ALA A 517 -30.51 10.79 29.24
N TRP A 518 -30.58 9.65 28.57
CA TRP A 518 -31.35 8.49 28.98
C TRP A 518 -30.86 7.92 30.32
N THR A 519 -29.58 7.69 30.49
CA THR A 519 -29.02 7.14 31.75
C THR A 519 -29.22 8.11 32.93
N THR A 520 -29.06 9.41 32.70
CA THR A 520 -29.30 10.44 33.70
C THR A 520 -30.79 10.51 34.08
N ALA A 521 -31.69 10.42 33.11
CA ALA A 521 -33.13 10.41 33.38
C ALA A 521 -33.63 9.13 34.10
N LEU A 522 -32.90 8.00 33.93
CA LEU A 522 -33.24 6.73 34.55
C LEU A 522 -32.61 6.56 35.93
N LEU A 523 -31.37 6.98 36.12
CA LEU A 523 -30.52 6.67 37.28
C LEU A 523 -30.11 7.93 38.08
N GLY A 524 -30.59 9.11 37.69
CA GLY A 524 -30.27 10.36 38.39
C GLY A 524 -30.96 10.48 39.77
N GLU A 525 -30.70 11.60 40.44
CA GLU A 525 -31.27 11.88 41.78
C GLU A 525 -32.77 12.20 41.75
N ALA A 526 -33.30 12.69 40.63
CA ALA A 526 -34.72 12.95 40.44
C ALA A 526 -35.51 11.63 40.21
N PRO A 527 -36.84 11.60 40.47
CA PRO A 527 -37.64 10.41 40.22
C PRO A 527 -37.46 9.90 38.78
N ALA A 528 -37.21 8.58 38.62
CA ALA A 528 -36.87 7.99 37.35
C ALA A 528 -37.88 8.36 36.24
N LEU A 529 -37.38 8.80 35.11
CA LEU A 529 -38.13 9.22 33.91
C LEU A 529 -39.12 10.37 34.14
N SER A 530 -39.03 11.10 35.25
CA SER A 530 -39.83 12.32 35.49
C SER A 530 -39.42 13.46 34.53
N GLY A 531 -40.29 14.48 34.42
CA GLY A 531 -39.93 15.68 33.63
C GLY A 531 -38.65 16.36 34.11
N GLU A 532 -38.45 16.43 35.45
CA GLU A 532 -37.22 16.96 36.02
C GLU A 532 -35.98 16.13 35.66
N ALA A 533 -36.09 14.78 35.75
CA ALA A 533 -35.00 13.88 35.34
C ALA A 533 -34.60 14.06 33.87
N TRP A 534 -35.58 14.21 32.98
CA TRP A 534 -35.32 14.52 31.56
C TRP A 534 -34.66 15.89 31.32
N LEU A 535 -35.05 16.91 32.08
CA LEU A 535 -34.39 18.24 31.97
C LEU A 535 -32.94 18.21 32.43
N VAL A 536 -32.64 17.45 33.50
CA VAL A 536 -31.25 17.20 33.91
C VAL A 536 -30.47 16.41 32.85
N GLY A 537 -31.11 15.35 32.31
CA GLY A 537 -30.53 14.59 31.19
C GLY A 537 -30.25 15.43 29.94
N LEU A 538 -31.18 16.32 29.57
CA LEU A 538 -30.99 17.24 28.45
C LEU A 538 -29.85 18.23 28.68
N LYS A 539 -29.68 18.73 29.91
CA LYS A 539 -28.55 19.58 30.31
C LYS A 539 -27.23 18.86 30.06
N GLU A 540 -27.10 17.62 30.52
CA GLU A 540 -25.86 16.84 30.35
C GLU A 540 -25.60 16.51 28.88
N ALA A 541 -26.62 16.18 28.11
CA ALA A 541 -26.54 15.94 26.67
C ALA A 541 -26.11 17.21 25.91
N ALA A 542 -26.66 18.37 26.25
CA ALA A 542 -26.27 19.65 25.64
C ALA A 542 -24.83 20.01 26.01
N ARG A 543 -24.43 19.82 27.26
CA ARG A 543 -23.07 20.07 27.74
C ARG A 543 -22.04 19.22 27.01
N ILE A 544 -22.24 17.90 26.90
CA ILE A 544 -21.29 17.02 26.19
C ILE A 544 -21.25 17.33 24.69
N THR A 545 -22.39 17.71 24.10
CA THR A 545 -22.41 18.14 22.70
C THR A 545 -21.64 19.44 22.50
N ALA A 546 -21.81 20.44 23.38
CA ALA A 546 -21.06 21.69 23.37
C ALA A 546 -19.56 21.48 23.62
N PHE A 547 -19.19 20.47 24.41
CA PHE A 547 -17.81 20.06 24.66
C PHE A 547 -17.13 19.51 23.39
N VAL A 548 -17.78 18.60 22.66
CA VAL A 548 -17.13 17.80 21.61
C VAL A 548 -17.36 18.35 20.20
N ALA A 549 -18.58 18.84 19.90
CA ALA A 549 -18.96 19.16 18.53
C ALA A 549 -18.12 20.26 17.88
N PRO A 550 -17.77 21.38 18.55
CA PRO A 550 -16.92 22.42 17.95
C PRO A 550 -15.55 21.87 17.55
N GLY A 551 -14.93 21.08 18.43
CA GLY A 551 -13.64 20.45 18.19
C GLY A 551 -13.66 19.49 17.01
N VAL A 552 -14.68 18.62 16.93
CA VAL A 552 -14.86 17.67 15.83
C VAL A 552 -15.07 18.38 14.50
N LEU A 553 -15.83 19.46 14.47
CA LEU A 553 -16.06 20.25 13.25
C LEU A 553 -14.79 21.02 12.83
N ALA A 554 -14.07 21.64 13.76
CA ALA A 554 -12.84 22.36 13.48
C ALA A 554 -11.72 21.39 13.00
N LEU A 555 -11.52 20.30 13.72
CA LEU A 555 -10.50 19.29 13.37
C LEU A 555 -10.82 18.53 12.07
N ALA A 556 -12.08 18.53 11.62
CA ALA A 556 -12.47 17.95 10.34
C ALA A 556 -11.78 18.60 9.13
N SER A 557 -11.32 19.85 9.26
CA SER A 557 -10.57 20.57 8.24
C SER A 557 -9.06 20.43 8.39
N VAL A 558 -8.57 19.90 9.51
CA VAL A 558 -7.14 19.72 9.75
C VAL A 558 -6.61 18.57 8.92
N ARG A 559 -5.58 18.86 8.11
CA ARG A 559 -4.81 17.83 7.39
C ARG A 559 -3.60 17.42 8.23
N PRO A 560 -3.23 16.13 8.26
CA PRO A 560 -2.11 15.65 9.10
C PRO A 560 -0.79 16.37 8.83
N THR A 561 -0.44 16.57 7.55
CA THR A 561 0.85 17.18 7.18
C THR A 561 0.99 18.63 7.61
N PRO A 562 0.06 19.55 7.29
CA PRO A 562 0.12 20.92 7.81
C PRO A 562 0.11 21.00 9.35
N LEU A 563 -0.58 20.06 10.03
CA LEU A 563 -0.55 19.97 11.49
C LEU A 563 0.87 19.65 11.99
N GLY A 564 1.52 18.65 11.39
CA GLY A 564 2.90 18.31 11.71
C GLY A 564 3.86 19.48 11.47
N ASP A 565 3.71 20.17 10.33
CA ASP A 565 4.50 21.38 10.01
C ASP A 565 4.31 22.46 11.09
N ALA A 566 3.09 22.67 11.57
CA ALA A 566 2.78 23.64 12.61
C ALA A 566 3.32 23.24 13.98
N LEU A 567 3.20 21.96 14.36
CA LEU A 567 3.75 21.42 15.61
C LEU A 567 5.29 21.55 15.66
N GLY A 568 5.96 21.21 14.56
CA GLY A 568 7.43 21.31 14.49
C GLY A 568 7.94 22.75 14.42
N GLN A 569 7.31 23.61 13.59
CA GLN A 569 7.81 24.98 13.36
C GLN A 569 7.37 26.00 14.42
N ARG A 570 6.16 25.84 15.00
CA ARG A 570 5.59 26.82 15.94
C ARG A 570 5.72 26.41 17.38
N LEU A 571 5.49 25.12 17.69
CA LEU A 571 5.64 24.61 19.05
C LEU A 571 7.02 23.99 19.31
N HIS A 572 7.89 23.94 18.30
CA HIS A 572 9.25 23.39 18.37
C HIS A 572 9.29 21.95 18.93
N LEU A 573 8.24 21.18 18.66
CA LEU A 573 8.21 19.77 19.06
C LEU A 573 9.26 18.96 18.30
N PRO A 574 9.80 17.87 18.89
CA PRO A 574 10.81 17.04 18.27
C PRO A 574 10.34 16.53 16.89
N GLY A 575 11.17 16.76 15.85
CA GLY A 575 10.78 16.50 14.47
C GLY A 575 10.48 15.03 14.16
N ARG A 576 11.19 14.07 14.80
CA ARG A 576 10.98 12.64 14.59
C ARG A 576 9.60 12.14 15.04
N PRO A 577 9.17 12.34 16.33
CA PRO A 577 7.83 11.94 16.75
C PRO A 577 6.72 12.62 15.93
N VAL A 578 6.89 13.91 15.59
CA VAL A 578 5.93 14.64 14.78
C VAL A 578 5.80 14.02 13.39
N ALA A 579 6.92 13.76 12.70
CA ALA A 579 6.90 13.16 11.37
C ALA A 579 6.31 11.74 11.40
N ALA A 580 6.69 10.90 12.37
CA ALA A 580 6.16 9.55 12.53
C ALA A 580 4.63 9.57 12.74
N SER A 581 4.13 10.50 13.59
CA SER A 581 2.70 10.65 13.85
C SER A 581 1.94 11.10 12.58
N VAL A 582 2.49 12.03 11.82
CA VAL A 582 1.90 12.48 10.55
C VAL A 582 1.79 11.33 9.56
N ILE A 583 2.85 10.56 9.39
CA ILE A 583 2.89 9.41 8.48
C ILE A 583 1.86 8.36 8.90
N ALA A 584 1.77 8.05 10.20
CA ALA A 584 0.76 7.14 10.73
C ALA A 584 -0.67 7.61 10.43
N LEU A 585 -0.96 8.91 10.64
CA LEU A 585 -2.27 9.48 10.34
C LEU A 585 -2.62 9.45 8.84
N VAL A 586 -1.66 9.69 7.97
CA VAL A 586 -1.85 9.58 6.51
C VAL A 586 -2.22 8.15 6.12
N ARG A 587 -1.62 7.14 6.78
CA ARG A 587 -1.89 5.71 6.54
C ARG A 587 -3.28 5.26 7.01
N VAL A 588 -3.87 5.89 8.02
CA VAL A 588 -5.23 5.53 8.48
C VAL A 588 -6.25 5.53 7.33
N GLY A 589 -6.16 6.50 6.41
CA GLY A 589 -7.02 6.53 5.21
C GLY A 589 -6.85 5.32 4.28
N HIS A 590 -5.67 4.68 4.28
CA HIS A 590 -5.39 3.49 3.48
C HIS A 590 -6.00 2.22 4.10
N LEU A 591 -6.03 2.13 5.44
CA LEU A 591 -6.58 0.97 6.15
C LEU A 591 -8.01 0.64 5.76
N GLY A 592 -8.85 1.66 5.50
CA GLY A 592 -10.21 1.46 5.03
C GLY A 592 -10.30 0.75 3.67
N ARG A 593 -9.36 1.04 2.75
CA ARG A 593 -9.27 0.38 1.45
C ARG A 593 -8.77 -1.07 1.58
N GLN A 594 -7.77 -1.29 2.40
CA GLN A 594 -7.26 -2.65 2.72
C GLN A 594 -8.34 -3.50 3.37
N TRP A 595 -9.06 -2.95 4.37
CA TRP A 595 -10.19 -3.61 4.99
C TRP A 595 -11.24 -4.07 3.97
N ALA A 596 -11.63 -3.17 3.05
CA ALA A 596 -12.59 -3.50 2.01
C ALA A 596 -12.07 -4.62 1.08
N ALA A 597 -10.78 -4.58 0.72
CA ALA A 597 -10.14 -5.61 -0.13
C ALA A 597 -10.10 -6.98 0.58
N ILE A 598 -9.73 -7.00 1.88
CA ILE A 598 -9.69 -8.22 2.69
C ILE A 598 -11.09 -8.84 2.82
N LEU A 599 -12.12 -8.03 3.11
CA LEU A 599 -13.50 -8.52 3.21
C LEU A 599 -13.99 -9.07 1.88
N GLU A 600 -13.68 -8.39 0.78
CA GLU A 600 -14.05 -8.83 -0.56
C GLU A 600 -13.40 -10.18 -0.92
N ALA A 601 -12.09 -10.32 -0.73
CA ALA A 601 -11.36 -11.56 -1.00
C ALA A 601 -11.97 -12.75 -0.24
N ARG A 602 -12.31 -12.58 1.03
CA ARG A 602 -12.93 -13.60 1.88
C ARG A 602 -14.34 -13.97 1.45
N THR A 603 -15.16 -12.97 1.14
CA THR A 603 -16.51 -13.19 0.65
C THR A 603 -16.52 -13.98 -0.67
N ARG A 604 -15.55 -13.69 -1.57
CA ARG A 604 -15.40 -14.40 -2.85
C ARG A 604 -14.93 -15.84 -2.70
N ARG A 605 -14.24 -16.17 -1.62
CA ARG A 605 -13.87 -17.55 -1.28
C ARG A 605 -14.99 -18.34 -0.60
N GLY A 606 -16.20 -17.79 -0.47
CA GLY A 606 -17.34 -18.46 0.16
C GLY A 606 -17.29 -18.56 1.68
N LEU A 607 -16.39 -17.82 2.36
CA LEU A 607 -16.19 -17.92 3.81
C LEU A 607 -17.31 -17.26 4.63
N GLY A 608 -18.29 -16.65 3.97
CA GLY A 608 -19.46 -16.02 4.57
C GLY A 608 -19.66 -14.59 4.09
N GLY A 609 -20.79 -13.98 4.47
CA GLY A 609 -21.10 -12.60 4.11
C GLY A 609 -20.23 -11.58 4.85
N PRO A 610 -20.13 -10.34 4.36
CA PRO A 610 -19.25 -9.29 4.90
C PRO A 610 -19.61 -8.86 6.34
N ARG A 611 -20.76 -9.28 6.86
CA ARG A 611 -21.21 -9.03 8.24
C ARG A 611 -21.07 -10.25 9.15
N SER A 612 -20.56 -11.38 8.65
CA SER A 612 -20.35 -12.58 9.47
C SER A 612 -19.29 -12.31 10.56
N PRO A 613 -19.54 -12.62 11.84
CA PRO A 613 -18.59 -12.41 12.93
C PRO A 613 -17.24 -13.11 12.69
N ARG A 614 -17.23 -14.30 12.10
CA ARG A 614 -16.02 -15.05 11.77
C ARG A 614 -15.20 -14.33 10.69
N VAL A 615 -15.85 -13.82 9.64
CA VAL A 615 -15.21 -13.06 8.58
C VAL A 615 -14.63 -11.75 9.12
N LEU A 616 -15.39 -11.04 9.96
CA LEU A 616 -14.96 -9.79 10.59
C LEU A 616 -13.75 -10.01 11.51
N ALA A 617 -13.81 -10.99 12.41
CA ALA A 617 -12.70 -11.29 13.32
C ALA A 617 -11.43 -11.66 12.56
N GLY A 618 -11.53 -12.56 11.58
CA GLY A 618 -10.40 -12.94 10.76
C GLY A 618 -9.87 -11.78 9.90
N ALA A 619 -10.74 -10.92 9.37
CA ALA A 619 -10.34 -9.73 8.61
C ALA A 619 -9.60 -8.72 9.50
N THR A 620 -10.02 -8.56 10.76
CA THR A 620 -9.33 -7.71 11.74
C THR A 620 -7.89 -8.20 11.98
N LEU A 621 -7.72 -9.52 12.18
CA LEU A 621 -6.39 -10.10 12.38
C LEU A 621 -5.51 -9.92 11.15
N ALA A 622 -6.04 -10.18 9.94
CA ALA A 622 -5.29 -10.00 8.70
C ALA A 622 -4.87 -8.54 8.50
N LEU A 623 -5.78 -7.59 8.73
CA LEU A 623 -5.46 -6.16 8.66
C LEU A 623 -4.39 -5.77 9.66
N LEU A 624 -4.43 -6.30 10.89
CA LEU A 624 -3.43 -6.03 11.91
C LEU A 624 -2.05 -6.55 11.48
N VAL A 625 -1.97 -7.79 10.99
CA VAL A 625 -0.71 -8.38 10.50
C VAL A 625 -0.15 -7.59 9.33
N ASP A 626 -1.00 -7.23 8.35
CA ASP A 626 -0.60 -6.44 7.18
C ASP A 626 -0.13 -5.03 7.59
N THR A 627 -0.83 -4.41 8.53
CA THR A 627 -0.45 -3.09 9.06
C THR A 627 0.92 -3.12 9.77
N LEU A 628 1.17 -4.15 10.59
CA LEU A 628 2.45 -4.30 11.29
C LEU A 628 3.61 -4.50 10.30
N ARG A 629 3.45 -5.39 9.31
CA ARG A 629 4.45 -5.60 8.26
C ARG A 629 4.67 -4.35 7.40
N GLY A 630 3.57 -3.67 7.04
CA GLY A 630 3.64 -2.41 6.33
C GLY A 630 4.41 -1.34 7.12
N ALA A 631 4.22 -1.30 8.44
CA ALA A 631 4.94 -0.38 9.32
C ALA A 631 6.45 -0.69 9.37
N GLU A 632 6.86 -1.96 9.45
CA GLU A 632 8.28 -2.35 9.38
C GLU A 632 8.92 -1.92 8.05
N GLN A 633 8.26 -2.19 6.93
CA GLN A 633 8.77 -1.80 5.61
C GLN A 633 8.82 -0.28 5.46
N GLN A 634 7.85 0.43 6.04
CA GLN A 634 7.80 1.89 6.00
C GLN A 634 8.89 2.51 6.89
N ALA A 635 9.15 1.95 8.07
CA ALA A 635 10.27 2.36 8.91
C ALA A 635 11.60 2.24 8.16
N LEU A 636 11.82 1.10 7.49
CA LEU A 636 12.98 0.87 6.64
C LEU A 636 13.09 1.91 5.49
N ALA A 637 11.96 2.26 4.85
CA ALA A 637 11.93 3.30 3.82
C ALA A 637 12.24 4.69 4.39
N MET A 638 11.79 5.00 5.61
CA MET A 638 12.11 6.25 6.28
C MET A 638 13.60 6.32 6.64
N ASP A 639 14.17 5.24 7.16
CA ASP A 639 15.58 5.15 7.57
C ASP A 639 16.52 5.20 6.37
N SER A 640 16.15 4.58 5.25
CA SER A 640 16.89 4.71 3.98
C SER A 640 16.95 6.16 3.48
N ARG A 641 16.02 7.02 3.94
CA ARG A 641 15.97 8.46 3.65
C ARG A 641 16.49 9.31 4.82
N GLY A 642 17.30 8.72 5.72
CA GLY A 642 18.00 9.39 6.79
C GLY A 642 17.15 9.78 8.00
N PHE A 643 16.00 9.14 8.24
CA PHE A 643 15.13 9.46 9.36
C PHE A 643 15.76 9.12 10.71
N ALA A 644 16.36 7.92 10.84
CA ALA A 644 17.05 7.51 12.08
C ALA A 644 18.29 8.36 12.40
N THR A 645 19.00 8.81 11.37
CA THR A 645 20.24 9.60 11.52
C THR A 645 20.02 11.12 11.58
N ALA A 646 18.76 11.59 11.37
CA ALA A 646 18.44 13.01 11.39
C ALA A 646 18.66 13.63 12.79
N THR A 647 19.59 14.54 12.91
CA THR A 647 19.83 15.32 14.14
C THR A 647 19.02 16.60 14.18
N HIS A 648 18.81 17.21 13.01
CA HIS A 648 18.02 18.43 12.82
C HIS A 648 17.20 18.28 11.55
N ARG A 649 15.87 18.39 11.67
CA ARG A 649 14.94 18.29 10.55
C ARG A 649 14.44 19.68 10.15
N THR A 650 14.41 19.95 8.86
CA THR A 650 13.76 21.13 8.27
C THR A 650 12.36 20.76 7.72
N TRP A 651 11.63 21.76 7.23
CA TRP A 651 10.25 21.59 6.79
C TRP A 651 10.05 22.16 5.39
N ALA A 652 9.54 21.38 4.47
CA ALA A 652 9.34 21.76 3.07
C ALA A 652 8.29 22.87 2.92
N ALA A 653 7.21 22.79 3.68
CA ALA A 653 6.15 23.83 3.63
C ALA A 653 6.23 24.75 4.85
N PRO A 654 6.00 26.06 4.67
CA PRO A 654 5.87 26.99 5.77
C PRO A 654 4.55 26.76 6.50
N SER A 655 4.53 27.05 7.81
CA SER A 655 3.29 27.13 8.60
C SER A 655 3.03 28.60 8.97
N PRO A 656 2.50 29.42 8.04
CA PRO A 656 2.24 30.82 8.31
C PRO A 656 1.06 30.97 9.29
N VAL A 657 1.10 32.04 10.08
CA VAL A 657 -0.05 32.55 10.85
C VAL A 657 -0.43 33.87 10.19
N GLY A 658 -1.67 33.97 9.74
CA GLY A 658 -2.16 35.12 8.98
C GLY A 658 -3.31 35.86 9.67
N PRO A 659 -3.88 36.90 9.02
CA PRO A 659 -5.02 37.63 9.56
C PRO A 659 -6.26 36.77 9.83
N ALA A 660 -6.44 35.71 9.05
CA ALA A 660 -7.52 34.72 9.27
C ALA A 660 -7.39 34.03 10.63
N ASP A 661 -6.15 33.77 11.08
CA ASP A 661 -5.90 33.12 12.38
C ASP A 661 -6.26 34.06 13.54
N LEU A 662 -6.09 35.35 13.39
CA LEU A 662 -6.54 36.32 14.42
C LEU A 662 -8.07 36.23 14.59
N LEU A 663 -8.82 36.15 13.50
CA LEU A 663 -10.28 35.90 13.56
C LEU A 663 -10.59 34.55 14.22
N GLY A 664 -9.81 33.51 13.89
CA GLY A 664 -9.95 32.19 14.49
C GLY A 664 -9.71 32.21 16.01
N VAL A 665 -8.72 32.98 16.49
CA VAL A 665 -8.48 33.18 17.93
C VAL A 665 -9.63 33.95 18.60
N VAL A 666 -10.19 34.96 17.94
CA VAL A 666 -11.39 35.67 18.44
C VAL A 666 -12.59 34.73 18.55
N ILE A 667 -12.81 33.87 17.53
CA ILE A 667 -13.85 32.84 17.58
C ILE A 667 -13.61 31.87 18.74
N ALA A 668 -12.36 31.42 18.93
CA ALA A 668 -12.00 30.51 20.02
C ALA A 668 -12.26 31.14 21.40
N ALA A 669 -11.89 32.40 21.59
CA ALA A 669 -12.17 33.16 22.82
C ALA A 669 -13.68 33.38 23.01
N GLY A 670 -14.40 33.65 21.92
CA GLY A 670 -15.88 33.74 21.97
C GLY A 670 -16.53 32.45 22.41
N LEU A 671 -16.10 31.30 21.87
CA LEU A 671 -16.61 29.97 22.26
C LEU A 671 -16.24 29.59 23.71
N LEU A 672 -15.14 30.10 24.24
CA LEU A 672 -14.79 29.94 25.67
C LEU A 672 -15.75 30.69 26.58
N VAL A 673 -16.07 31.95 26.25
CA VAL A 673 -16.84 32.86 27.11
C VAL A 673 -18.36 32.70 26.91
N TRP A 674 -18.80 32.35 25.70
CA TRP A 674 -20.21 32.29 25.35
C TRP A 674 -21.07 31.41 26.22
N PRO A 675 -20.67 30.17 26.65
CA PRO A 675 -21.48 29.35 27.54
C PRO A 675 -21.76 30.02 28.90
N LEU A 676 -20.77 30.78 29.43
CA LEU A 676 -20.95 31.56 30.65
C LEU A 676 -21.98 32.68 30.46
N LEU A 677 -21.88 33.41 29.34
CA LEU A 677 -22.86 34.46 29.03
C LEU A 677 -24.26 33.86 28.81
N ALA A 678 -24.37 32.70 28.16
CA ALA A 678 -25.61 32.00 27.95
C ALA A 678 -26.32 31.64 29.30
N GLU A 679 -25.55 31.17 30.27
CA GLU A 679 -26.10 30.90 31.63
C GLU A 679 -26.50 32.18 32.34
N MET A 680 -25.76 33.27 32.21
CA MET A 680 -26.13 34.59 32.77
C MET A 680 -27.44 35.09 32.17
N PHE A 681 -27.64 34.96 30.86
CA PHE A 681 -28.92 35.33 30.20
C PHE A 681 -30.10 34.51 30.69
N VAL A 682 -29.91 33.18 30.85
CA VAL A 682 -30.96 32.28 31.34
C VAL A 682 -31.29 32.52 32.81
N GLY A 683 -30.27 32.85 33.64
CA GLY A 683 -30.46 33.17 35.04
C GLY A 683 -31.08 34.54 35.30
N ALA A 684 -31.04 35.45 34.31
CA ALA A 684 -31.65 36.76 34.36
C ALA A 684 -33.09 36.82 33.80
N ALA A 685 -33.47 35.82 33.01
CA ALA A 685 -34.83 35.62 32.44
C ALA A 685 -35.68 34.72 33.32
#